data_84d01fcb7a53b4c66ec438a7937286c7
#
_entry.id   84d01fcb7a53b4c66ec438a7937286c7
#
_cell.length_a   1.000
_cell.length_b   1.000
_cell.length_c   1.000
_cell.angle_alpha   90.00
_cell.angle_beta   90.00
_cell.angle_gamma   90.00
#
_symmetry.space_group_name_H-M   'P 1'
#
loop_
_entity.id
_entity.type
_entity.pdbx_description
1 polymer ?
#
loop_
_entity_poly.entity_id
_entity_poly.type
_entity_poly.pdbx_seq_one_letter_code
_entity_poly.pdbx_strand_id
1 'polypeptide(L)'
;MQRPPIDEFALKETSPKIVGAGAITGDKLTSTYDLVEQMQYLYVRVVKAKELPGKDVTGSCDPYVEVKLGNYKGVTRHFEKKTNPEWNHVFAFSQDRLQASFVEVLVKDKDFIVDDFIGRIQFDLSEVPRRVPPDSPLAPQWYRLEDKKGDKIKTGEIMLAIWKGTQADEAFPDAWHSDAATVGREGVTNIRGKVYLSPKLWYFRVNVIECQDLLPGEKNRIPDVAVRVAVGNQAMRTKVAKGVNPMWNEDFVFVTAEPFEDPLVIFVEDRVGSNTEVLGKCVIMLSNVPRRFDHKPLPAKWHNLEKHTLVEGEKKETRFASKIHLRIYLEGGYHVLDESTHYSSDLRPTSRQLWKSSIGLLELGIISAMGLSPMKTRDGLGTTDAYCVAKYGPKWVRTRSIVGSTSPKWNEQYTWEVFDPHTVVTVGVFDNGHIHGGGKDSVIGKVRIRLSTLETDRVYTHSYPLIILQTSGVKKTGEVQLAVRFSCTSFFNMLHKYTQPLLPKMHYAHPLSITQLDMLRHHANLLVAMRLGRAEPPLKKEVVDYMLDVGIHIWSVRKSKANFYRIMNCLSGLIAVGKWFEQICHWKNPITTILIHVLHVILMIYPELILPTIFLYLFLIGIWRWRWKPRHPPHMDIHLSHAHAVGGDELDEEFDTFPTSKGSDLVRMRYDRLRSIAGRIQTVVGDLATQGERFHSLISWRDPRASALFVTFCLIMAFVLYVTPFQVLGLLAGFYVLRHPRFRHKLPSLPVNFFRRLPARTDCLL
;
A
#
# COMPACT_ATOMS: atom_id res chain seq x y z
N MET A 1 -14.79 -21.01 25.77
CA MET A 1 -13.90 -19.85 25.92
C MET A 1 -14.74 -18.60 25.78
N GLN A 2 -14.94 -17.85 26.85
CA GLN A 2 -15.65 -16.57 26.85
C GLN A 2 -14.83 -15.58 26.01
N ARG A 3 -15.47 -14.95 25.01
CA ARG A 3 -14.87 -13.85 24.27
C ARG A 3 -14.63 -12.70 25.26
N PRO A 4 -13.45 -12.09 25.30
CA PRO A 4 -13.23 -10.92 26.13
C PRO A 4 -14.25 -9.83 25.76
N PRO A 5 -14.69 -9.03 26.71
CA PRO A 5 -15.64 -7.97 26.46
C PRO A 5 -15.09 -7.00 25.42
N ILE A 6 -15.94 -6.64 24.47
CA ILE A 6 -15.63 -5.79 23.30
C ILE A 6 -15.35 -4.33 23.72
N ASP A 7 -15.49 -4.00 24.99
CA ASP A 7 -15.55 -2.63 25.50
C ASP A 7 -14.19 -1.99 25.86
N GLU A 8 -13.06 -2.71 25.72
CA GLU A 8 -11.75 -2.17 26.13
C GLU A 8 -11.07 -1.24 25.11
N PHE A 9 -11.51 -1.20 23.86
CA PHE A 9 -10.96 -0.33 22.84
C PHE A 9 -12.05 0.36 22.03
N ALA A 10 -12.24 1.65 22.28
CA ALA A 10 -13.05 2.53 21.43
C ALA A 10 -12.13 3.41 20.60
N LEU A 11 -12.43 3.56 19.30
CA LEU A 11 -11.78 4.57 18.47
C LEU A 11 -12.11 5.96 19.03
N LYS A 12 -11.07 6.71 19.39
CA LYS A 12 -11.24 8.10 19.85
C LYS A 12 -11.70 8.97 18.68
N GLU A 13 -12.66 9.87 18.95
CA GLU A 13 -13.07 10.85 17.95
C GLU A 13 -11.92 11.81 17.67
N THR A 14 -11.48 11.84 16.41
CA THR A 14 -10.60 12.89 15.92
C THR A 14 -11.44 13.97 15.29
N SER A 15 -11.29 15.20 15.75
CA SER A 15 -11.73 16.34 14.95
C SER A 15 -10.83 16.44 13.73
N PRO A 16 -11.30 16.10 12.52
CA PRO A 16 -10.47 16.19 11.33
C PRO A 16 -10.07 17.65 11.14
N LYS A 17 -8.82 17.99 11.38
CA LYS A 17 -8.29 19.28 10.94
C LYS A 17 -8.17 19.19 9.43
N ILE A 18 -9.24 19.59 8.75
CA ILE A 18 -9.20 19.82 7.31
C ILE A 18 -8.23 20.99 7.12
N VAL A 19 -7.05 20.68 6.65
CA VAL A 19 -6.19 21.69 6.05
C VAL A 19 -6.91 22.10 4.78
N GLY A 20 -7.58 23.25 4.83
CA GLY A 20 -8.33 23.81 3.71
C GLY A 20 -7.47 23.79 2.46
N ALA A 21 -8.10 23.72 1.28
CA ALA A 21 -7.49 23.67 -0.05
C ALA A 21 -6.58 24.87 -0.40
N GLY A 22 -6.24 25.72 0.55
CA GLY A 22 -5.35 26.85 0.46
C GLY A 22 -3.98 26.52 1.04
N ALA A 23 -2.99 26.50 0.16
CA ALA A 23 -1.56 26.59 0.48
C ALA A 23 -0.94 25.41 1.27
N ILE A 24 -0.84 24.27 0.66
CA ILE A 24 0.25 23.35 1.00
C ILE A 24 1.45 23.76 0.12
N THR A 25 2.13 24.80 0.55
CA THR A 25 3.46 25.14 0.09
C THR A 25 4.44 24.34 0.91
N GLY A 26 5.17 23.42 0.28
CA GLY A 26 6.30 22.72 0.87
C GLY A 26 5.97 21.35 1.46
N ASP A 27 6.95 20.52 1.50
CA ASP A 27 7.03 19.12 1.92
C ASP A 27 6.51 18.76 3.34
N LYS A 28 5.46 19.39 3.83
CA LYS A 28 4.83 19.09 5.13
C LYS A 28 3.80 17.94 5.05
N LEU A 29 4.04 16.93 4.23
CA LEU A 29 3.34 15.64 4.31
C LEU A 29 3.79 14.79 5.52
N THR A 30 4.78 15.26 6.25
CA THR A 30 5.41 14.55 7.36
C THR A 30 4.73 14.79 8.71
N SER A 31 3.80 15.73 8.83
CA SER A 31 3.15 16.07 10.10
C SER A 31 1.89 15.27 10.43
N THR A 32 1.46 14.35 9.58
CA THR A 32 0.26 13.53 9.79
C THR A 32 0.58 12.11 10.25
N TYR A 33 1.52 11.97 11.18
CA TYR A 33 1.61 10.78 11.99
C TYR A 33 0.60 10.87 13.14
N ASP A 34 -0.67 11.04 12.80
CA ASP A 34 -1.73 11.12 13.79
C ASP A 34 -2.07 9.72 14.26
N LEU A 35 -1.31 9.26 15.23
CA LEU A 35 -1.77 8.24 16.14
C LEU A 35 -2.89 8.86 16.94
N VAL A 36 -4.12 8.47 16.73
CA VAL A 36 -5.28 9.08 17.39
C VAL A 36 -5.28 8.80 18.87
N GLU A 37 -4.82 7.63 19.28
CA GLU A 37 -4.45 7.39 20.66
C GLU A 37 -3.00 7.83 20.86
N GLN A 38 -2.78 9.13 21.05
CA GLN A 38 -1.49 9.64 21.44
C GLN A 38 -1.18 9.15 22.84
N MET A 39 -0.52 8.00 22.91
CA MET A 39 0.17 7.62 24.13
C MET A 39 1.38 8.54 24.26
N GLN A 40 1.37 9.38 25.26
CA GLN A 40 2.49 10.26 25.53
C GLN A 40 3.50 9.54 26.41
N TYR A 41 4.75 9.58 25.98
CA TYR A 41 5.87 9.00 26.69
C TYR A 41 6.89 10.07 27.04
N LEU A 42 7.52 9.89 28.20
CA LEU A 42 8.77 10.56 28.54
C LEU A 42 9.91 9.64 28.12
N TYR A 43 10.78 10.12 27.26
CA TYR A 43 11.98 9.42 26.83
C TYR A 43 13.17 9.94 27.59
N VAL A 44 13.99 9.03 28.10
CA VAL A 44 15.27 9.34 28.76
C VAL A 44 16.34 8.49 28.10
N ARG A 45 17.19 9.11 27.29
CA ARG A 45 18.35 8.45 26.67
C ARG A 45 19.57 8.67 27.50
N VAL A 46 20.11 7.62 28.12
CA VAL A 46 21.36 7.60 28.85
C VAL A 46 22.46 7.15 27.90
N VAL A 47 23.34 8.06 27.51
CA VAL A 47 24.40 7.77 26.54
C VAL A 47 25.64 7.23 27.22
N LYS A 48 26.31 8.03 28.00
CA LYS A 48 27.56 7.69 28.66
C LYS A 48 27.83 8.64 29.84
N ALA A 49 28.77 8.25 30.68
CA ALA A 49 29.32 9.15 31.74
C ALA A 49 30.82 9.23 31.61
N LYS A 50 31.39 10.24 32.25
CA LYS A 50 32.84 10.45 32.35
C LYS A 50 33.23 10.92 33.72
N GLU A 51 34.47 10.58 34.11
CA GLU A 51 35.10 10.98 35.34
C GLU A 51 34.24 10.69 36.59
N LEU A 52 33.57 9.54 36.62
CA LEU A 52 32.80 9.12 37.78
C LEU A 52 33.77 8.91 38.99
N PRO A 53 33.42 9.43 40.17
CA PRO A 53 34.26 9.21 41.36
C PRO A 53 34.25 7.73 41.74
N GLY A 54 35.41 7.16 41.85
CA GLY A 54 35.56 5.77 42.34
C GLY A 54 35.17 5.65 43.80
N LYS A 55 34.39 4.67 44.14
CA LYS A 55 33.94 4.37 45.50
C LYS A 55 34.69 3.20 46.11
N ASP A 56 35.24 2.34 45.26
CA ASP A 56 36.03 1.22 45.70
C ASP A 56 37.40 1.61 46.29
N VAL A 57 37.96 0.72 47.06
CA VAL A 57 39.33 0.89 47.65
C VAL A 57 40.40 1.06 46.57
N THR A 58 40.13 0.57 45.36
CA THR A 58 41.02 0.66 44.17
C THR A 58 40.82 1.95 43.37
N GLY A 59 39.85 2.82 43.73
CA GLY A 59 39.50 4.02 42.98
C GLY A 59 38.69 3.76 41.73
N SER A 60 38.12 2.54 41.56
CA SER A 60 37.18 2.17 40.49
C SER A 60 35.73 2.20 40.96
N CYS A 61 34.78 2.00 40.07
CA CYS A 61 33.36 1.85 40.36
C CYS A 61 32.71 0.91 39.32
N ASP A 62 31.62 0.25 39.71
CA ASP A 62 30.78 -0.62 38.89
C ASP A 62 29.46 0.12 38.54
N PRO A 63 29.53 1.17 37.71
CA PRO A 63 28.45 2.14 37.57
C PRO A 63 27.28 1.61 36.77
N TYR A 64 26.08 1.95 37.24
CA TYR A 64 24.82 1.82 36.51
C TYR A 64 23.94 3.05 36.74
N VAL A 65 22.93 3.25 35.86
CA VAL A 65 22.01 4.37 35.96
C VAL A 65 20.63 3.85 36.28
N GLU A 66 20.00 4.46 37.27
CA GLU A 66 18.62 4.24 37.66
C GLU A 66 17.81 5.51 37.33
N VAL A 67 16.80 5.38 36.48
CA VAL A 67 15.90 6.50 36.14
C VAL A 67 14.58 6.27 36.86
N LYS A 68 14.16 7.25 37.69
CA LYS A 68 12.92 7.23 38.44
C LYS A 68 11.96 8.30 37.96
N LEU A 69 10.70 7.90 37.81
CA LEU A 69 9.62 8.78 37.41
C LEU A 69 8.34 8.40 38.19
N GLY A 70 8.15 9.04 39.34
CA GLY A 70 7.07 8.63 40.26
C GLY A 70 7.21 7.17 40.68
N ASN A 71 6.21 6.36 40.33
CA ASN A 71 6.22 4.94 40.64
C ASN A 71 6.98 4.07 39.61
N TYR A 72 7.44 4.68 38.50
CA TYR A 72 8.21 3.97 37.50
C TYR A 72 9.70 4.03 37.77
N LYS A 73 10.35 2.92 37.49
CA LYS A 73 11.79 2.77 37.66
C LYS A 73 12.40 2.04 36.49
N GLY A 74 13.44 2.58 35.90
CA GLY A 74 14.22 1.93 34.85
C GLY A 74 15.71 1.85 35.28
N VAL A 75 16.38 0.76 34.94
CA VAL A 75 17.77 0.52 35.32
C VAL A 75 18.60 0.10 34.12
N THR A 76 19.79 0.69 33.93
CA THR A 76 20.74 0.24 32.90
C THR A 76 21.51 -0.99 33.40
N ARG A 77 22.23 -1.67 32.51
CA ARG A 77 23.26 -2.62 32.91
C ARG A 77 24.36 -1.89 33.68
N HIS A 78 25.02 -2.59 34.61
CA HIS A 78 26.25 -2.11 35.25
C HIS A 78 27.48 -2.48 34.41
N PHE A 79 28.56 -1.76 34.60
CA PHE A 79 29.86 -2.06 34.03
C PHE A 79 30.85 -2.27 35.17
N GLU A 80 31.68 -3.29 35.04
CA GLU A 80 32.68 -3.60 36.04
C GLU A 80 33.91 -2.68 35.87
N LYS A 81 34.35 -2.04 36.97
CA LYS A 81 35.57 -1.23 37.10
C LYS A 81 35.75 -0.16 36.03
N LYS A 82 34.68 0.58 35.72
CA LYS A 82 34.70 1.64 34.69
C LYS A 82 34.26 3.00 35.23
N THR A 83 35.15 3.97 35.18
CA THR A 83 34.85 5.38 35.51
C THR A 83 34.25 6.16 34.33
N ASN A 84 34.35 5.61 33.11
CA ASN A 84 33.80 6.20 31.88
C ASN A 84 32.90 5.16 31.14
N PRO A 85 31.73 4.80 31.68
CA PRO A 85 30.83 3.83 31.08
C PRO A 85 30.05 4.41 29.92
N GLU A 86 29.72 3.53 28.93
CA GLU A 86 28.87 3.87 27.82
C GLU A 86 27.68 2.90 27.75
N TRP A 87 26.47 3.36 28.10
CA TRP A 87 25.26 2.55 28.14
C TRP A 87 24.46 2.61 26.82
N ASN A 88 24.29 3.83 26.29
CA ASN A 88 23.45 4.13 25.12
C ASN A 88 22.07 3.49 25.20
N HIS A 89 21.43 3.63 26.35
CA HIS A 89 20.13 3.02 26.65
C HIS A 89 19.03 4.09 26.66
N VAL A 90 17.85 3.75 26.11
CA VAL A 90 16.68 4.62 26.09
C VAL A 90 15.58 4.00 26.93
N PHE A 91 15.04 4.79 27.86
CA PHE A 91 13.84 4.47 28.61
C PHE A 91 12.66 5.25 28.05
N ALA A 92 11.49 4.62 27.99
CA ALA A 92 10.23 5.26 27.65
C ALA A 92 9.22 5.01 28.77
N PHE A 93 8.80 6.05 29.44
CA PHE A 93 7.82 6.00 30.52
C PHE A 93 6.48 6.55 30.02
N SER A 94 5.39 5.79 30.20
CA SER A 94 4.06 6.28 29.87
C SER A 94 3.68 7.45 30.76
N GLN A 95 3.19 8.53 30.16
CA GLN A 95 2.69 9.70 30.91
C GLN A 95 1.23 9.52 31.35
N ASP A 96 0.54 8.46 30.93
CA ASP A 96 -0.81 8.15 31.35
C ASP A 96 -0.80 7.79 32.85
N ARG A 97 -1.60 8.50 33.63
CA ARG A 97 -1.69 8.35 35.09
C ARG A 97 -0.42 8.73 35.87
N LEU A 98 0.46 9.53 35.26
CA LEU A 98 1.65 9.98 35.93
C LEU A 98 1.32 11.07 36.98
N GLN A 99 1.71 10.86 38.24
CA GLN A 99 1.55 11.81 39.33
C GLN A 99 2.90 12.42 39.78
N ALA A 100 3.88 12.44 38.88
CA ALA A 100 5.19 13.00 39.16
C ALA A 100 5.36 14.35 38.46
N SER A 101 6.04 15.31 39.13
CA SER A 101 6.41 16.61 38.56
C SER A 101 7.85 16.62 38.02
N PHE A 102 8.67 15.65 38.38
CA PHE A 102 10.09 15.59 38.00
C PHE A 102 10.51 14.15 37.67
N VAL A 103 11.55 14.03 36.87
CA VAL A 103 12.28 12.78 36.61
C VAL A 103 13.65 12.84 37.27
N GLU A 104 14.02 11.80 37.99
CA GLU A 104 15.29 11.68 38.68
C GLU A 104 16.18 10.63 37.99
N VAL A 105 17.41 11.01 37.67
CA VAL A 105 18.43 10.13 37.08
C VAL A 105 19.52 9.95 38.11
N LEU A 106 19.67 8.75 38.61
CA LEU A 106 20.62 8.38 39.67
C LEU A 106 21.76 7.55 39.07
N VAL A 107 22.97 7.91 39.35
CA VAL A 107 24.14 7.07 39.07
C VAL A 107 24.57 6.40 40.37
N LYS A 108 24.68 5.09 40.32
CA LYS A 108 25.03 4.26 41.49
C LYS A 108 26.17 3.31 41.16
N ASP A 109 26.87 2.91 42.17
CA ASP A 109 27.87 1.86 42.15
C ASP A 109 27.24 0.54 42.58
N LYS A 110 27.48 -0.52 41.83
CA LYS A 110 26.92 -1.86 42.08
C LYS A 110 27.80 -2.61 43.07
N ASP A 111 27.34 -2.70 44.31
CA ASP A 111 28.01 -3.41 45.37
C ASP A 111 27.30 -4.73 45.74
N PHE A 112 28.02 -5.60 46.44
CA PHE A 112 27.53 -6.93 46.80
C PHE A 112 26.40 -6.92 47.85
N ILE A 113 26.35 -5.88 48.72
CA ILE A 113 25.37 -5.79 49.83
C ILE A 113 24.42 -4.61 49.64
N VAL A 114 24.93 -3.42 49.40
CA VAL A 114 24.13 -2.18 49.21
C VAL A 114 24.82 -1.33 48.16
N ASP A 115 24.08 -0.94 47.13
CA ASP A 115 24.61 -0.13 46.06
C ASP A 115 24.88 1.30 46.52
N ASP A 116 26.09 1.77 46.29
CA ASP A 116 26.55 3.10 46.72
C ASP A 116 26.03 4.20 45.75
N PHE A 117 25.67 5.33 46.34
CA PHE A 117 25.21 6.49 45.58
C PHE A 117 26.42 7.29 45.08
N ILE A 118 26.52 7.51 43.76
CA ILE A 118 27.54 8.33 43.12
C ILE A 118 27.02 9.76 42.93
N GLY A 119 25.85 9.94 42.30
CA GLY A 119 25.28 11.25 42.06
C GLY A 119 23.91 11.18 41.43
N ARG A 120 23.22 12.32 41.37
CA ARG A 120 21.89 12.43 40.74
C ARG A 120 21.77 13.66 39.86
N ILE A 121 20.76 13.65 39.03
CA ILE A 121 20.24 14.82 38.31
C ILE A 121 18.74 14.76 38.32
N GLN A 122 18.11 15.91 38.42
CA GLN A 122 16.67 16.04 38.45
C GLN A 122 16.20 17.00 37.36
N PHE A 123 15.15 16.66 36.65
CA PHE A 123 14.55 17.49 35.58
C PHE A 123 13.08 17.72 35.89
N ASP A 124 12.63 18.97 35.80
CA ASP A 124 11.21 19.27 35.87
C ASP A 124 10.51 18.84 34.58
N LEU A 125 9.41 18.13 34.70
CA LEU A 125 8.65 17.64 33.54
C LEU A 125 8.03 18.79 32.75
N SER A 126 7.79 19.95 33.34
CA SER A 126 7.25 21.11 32.64
C SER A 126 8.23 21.70 31.63
N GLU A 127 9.53 21.61 31.90
CA GLU A 127 10.63 22.14 31.08
C GLU A 127 11.08 21.17 29.98
N VAL A 128 10.67 19.89 30.04
CA VAL A 128 11.08 18.87 29.06
C VAL A 128 10.47 19.17 27.71
N PRO A 129 11.30 19.31 26.63
CA PRO A 129 10.84 19.64 25.31
C PRO A 129 9.97 18.51 24.69
N ARG A 130 9.00 18.90 23.86
CA ARG A 130 8.23 17.97 23.04
C ARG A 130 8.93 17.77 21.71
N ARG A 131 9.06 16.51 21.30
CA ARG A 131 9.53 16.13 19.99
C ARG A 131 8.36 15.60 19.17
N VAL A 132 8.21 16.11 17.95
CA VAL A 132 7.22 15.65 16.99
C VAL A 132 7.99 15.02 15.83
N PRO A 133 7.83 13.72 15.56
CA PRO A 133 8.42 13.13 14.36
C PRO A 133 7.91 13.84 13.10
N PRO A 134 8.73 14.06 12.07
CA PRO A 134 10.08 13.52 11.85
C PRO A 134 11.23 14.44 12.29
N ASP A 135 11.03 15.25 13.32
CA ASP A 135 12.08 16.13 13.80
C ASP A 135 13.35 15.33 14.14
N SER A 136 14.50 15.97 13.96
CA SER A 136 15.79 15.36 14.27
C SER A 136 15.87 14.92 15.73
N PRO A 137 16.54 13.82 16.06
CA PRO A 137 16.75 13.41 17.44
C PRO A 137 17.40 14.54 18.24
N LEU A 138 16.92 14.74 19.47
CA LEU A 138 17.52 15.71 20.39
C LEU A 138 18.98 15.32 20.67
N ALA A 139 19.87 16.25 20.46
CA ALA A 139 21.29 16.05 20.74
C ALA A 139 21.50 15.83 22.26
N PRO A 140 22.16 14.72 22.67
CA PRO A 140 22.50 14.51 24.07
C PRO A 140 23.42 15.61 24.61
N GLN A 141 23.15 16.05 25.82
CA GLN A 141 23.93 17.08 26.49
C GLN A 141 24.64 16.53 27.74
N TRP A 142 25.77 17.13 28.10
CA TRP A 142 26.49 16.82 29.32
C TRP A 142 25.89 17.53 30.50
N TYR A 143 25.64 16.78 31.58
CA TYR A 143 25.14 17.28 32.86
C TYR A 143 26.08 16.87 33.99
N ARG A 144 26.40 17.80 34.85
CA ARG A 144 27.22 17.55 36.04
C ARG A 144 26.35 16.94 37.13
N LEU A 145 26.83 15.85 37.69
CA LEU A 145 26.12 15.15 38.76
C LEU A 145 26.08 16.00 40.06
N GLU A 146 25.01 15.81 40.81
CA GLU A 146 24.75 16.47 42.10
C GLU A 146 24.76 15.43 43.22
N ASP A 147 25.15 15.87 44.42
CA ASP A 147 25.06 15.05 45.61
C ASP A 147 23.63 14.94 46.17
N LYS A 148 23.45 14.27 47.32
CA LYS A 148 22.12 14.13 47.94
C LYS A 148 21.52 15.46 48.40
N LYS A 149 22.34 16.52 48.60
CA LYS A 149 21.90 17.84 49.02
C LYS A 149 21.57 18.76 47.84
N GLY A 150 21.93 18.37 46.61
CA GLY A 150 21.76 19.17 45.40
C GLY A 150 22.98 19.98 44.98
N ASP A 151 24.10 19.82 45.69
CA ASP A 151 25.35 20.49 45.34
C ASP A 151 26.10 19.72 44.26
N LYS A 152 26.69 20.43 43.29
CA LYS A 152 27.45 19.81 42.19
C LYS A 152 28.72 19.15 42.73
N ILE A 153 28.87 17.85 42.45
CA ILE A 153 30.08 17.11 42.83
C ILE A 153 31.29 17.56 41.99
N LYS A 154 32.49 17.42 42.57
CA LYS A 154 33.73 17.92 41.92
C LYS A 154 34.05 17.23 40.60
N THR A 155 33.76 15.96 40.47
CA THR A 155 34.00 15.13 39.27
C THR A 155 32.75 14.30 38.99
N GLY A 156 32.54 13.91 37.74
CA GLY A 156 31.42 13.09 37.29
C GLY A 156 30.40 13.87 36.48
N GLU A 157 30.36 13.59 35.20
CA GLU A 157 29.36 14.12 34.27
C GLU A 157 28.69 12.97 33.53
N ILE A 158 27.39 13.13 33.22
CA ILE A 158 26.61 12.17 32.47
C ILE A 158 26.01 12.83 31.22
N MET A 159 26.05 12.15 30.10
CA MET A 159 25.44 12.58 28.84
C MET A 159 24.04 12.00 28.69
N LEU A 160 23.04 12.88 28.67
CA LEU A 160 21.61 12.51 28.59
C LEU A 160 20.90 13.30 27.51
N ALA A 161 19.82 12.71 26.99
CA ALA A 161 18.78 13.43 26.25
C ALA A 161 17.42 13.06 26.83
N ILE A 162 16.58 14.06 27.12
CA ILE A 162 15.26 13.89 27.71
C ILE A 162 14.25 14.65 26.87
N TRP A 163 13.16 13.98 26.47
CA TRP A 163 12.08 14.61 25.68
C TRP A 163 10.73 13.93 25.89
N LYS A 164 9.67 14.67 25.61
CA LYS A 164 8.31 14.14 25.52
C LYS A 164 8.04 13.78 24.07
N GLY A 165 7.54 12.58 23.81
CA GLY A 165 7.21 12.07 22.50
C GLY A 165 5.98 11.18 22.53
N THR A 166 5.68 10.57 21.39
CA THR A 166 4.59 9.60 21.22
C THR A 166 5.16 8.23 20.90
N GLN A 167 4.34 7.21 20.83
CA GLN A 167 4.74 5.87 20.38
C GLN A 167 5.27 5.85 18.91
N ALA A 168 5.10 6.94 18.16
CA ALA A 168 5.69 7.09 16.82
C ALA A 168 7.15 7.56 16.85
N ASP A 169 7.72 7.85 18.03
CA ASP A 169 9.11 8.24 18.16
C ASP A 169 10.05 7.10 17.76
N GLU A 170 11.11 7.42 17.03
CA GLU A 170 12.11 6.44 16.58
C GLU A 170 12.84 5.74 17.75
N ALA A 171 12.89 6.42 18.89
CA ALA A 171 13.50 5.90 20.11
C ALA A 171 12.56 5.03 20.93
N PHE A 172 11.31 4.80 20.47
CA PHE A 172 10.36 3.97 21.18
C PHE A 172 10.91 2.53 21.32
N PRO A 173 11.51 2.16 22.49
CA PRO A 173 11.75 0.78 22.80
C PRO A 173 10.38 0.20 23.17
N ASP A 174 10.17 -1.07 23.07
CA ASP A 174 8.93 -1.72 23.53
C ASP A 174 8.78 -1.70 25.06
N ALA A 175 9.07 -0.59 25.66
CA ALA A 175 9.08 -0.40 27.09
C ALA A 175 7.75 0.14 27.57
N TRP A 176 6.72 -0.69 27.51
CA TRP A 176 5.45 -0.46 28.21
C TRP A 176 5.65 -0.38 29.73
N HIS A 177 6.71 -1.02 30.19
CA HIS A 177 7.08 -1.13 31.57
C HIS A 177 8.58 -0.84 31.70
N SER A 178 8.91 -0.14 32.75
CA SER A 178 10.29 -0.01 33.21
C SER A 178 11.00 -1.35 33.44
N ASP A 179 10.23 -2.43 33.54
CA ASP A 179 10.67 -3.82 33.73
C ASP A 179 10.66 -4.63 32.44
N ALA A 180 10.45 -4.00 31.28
CA ALA A 180 10.54 -4.69 30.00
C ALA A 180 11.92 -5.34 29.89
N ALA A 181 11.93 -6.66 29.73
CA ALA A 181 13.15 -7.44 29.59
C ALA A 181 14.02 -6.80 28.50
N THR A 182 15.26 -6.55 28.82
CA THR A 182 16.25 -5.92 27.96
C THR A 182 16.36 -6.73 26.67
N VAL A 183 15.66 -6.30 25.65
CA VAL A 183 15.92 -6.75 24.29
C VAL A 183 17.32 -6.25 23.96
N GLY A 184 18.18 -7.14 23.47
CA GLY A 184 19.55 -6.79 23.13
C GLY A 184 19.59 -5.57 22.18
N ARG A 185 20.67 -4.79 22.23
CA ARG A 185 20.88 -3.51 21.57
C ARG A 185 20.48 -3.49 20.08
N GLU A 186 20.66 -4.61 19.36
CA GLU A 186 20.26 -4.80 17.96
C GLU A 186 18.77 -5.18 17.78
N GLY A 187 18.15 -5.74 18.80
CA GLY A 187 16.75 -6.16 18.76
C GLY A 187 15.76 -5.01 18.90
N VAL A 188 16.10 -3.95 19.63
CA VAL A 188 15.21 -2.80 19.92
C VAL A 188 14.79 -2.06 18.65
N THR A 189 15.71 -1.87 17.70
CA THR A 189 15.42 -1.19 16.44
C THR A 189 14.42 -1.97 15.59
N ASN A 190 14.40 -3.31 15.71
CA ASN A 190 13.55 -4.18 14.93
C ASN A 190 12.15 -4.37 15.53
N ILE A 191 11.94 -4.01 16.78
CA ILE A 191 10.68 -4.19 17.51
C ILE A 191 9.76 -2.97 17.38
N ARG A 192 10.29 -1.78 17.22
CA ARG A 192 9.52 -0.52 17.25
C ARG A 192 8.50 -0.42 16.11
N GLY A 193 7.39 0.28 16.41
CA GLY A 193 6.45 0.74 15.39
C GLY A 193 7.05 1.84 14.51
N LYS A 194 6.64 1.92 13.26
CA LYS A 194 7.07 2.98 12.32
C LYS A 194 6.05 3.25 11.24
N VAL A 195 6.03 4.50 10.79
CA VAL A 195 5.31 4.93 9.60
C VAL A 195 6.29 5.13 8.45
N TYR A 196 5.96 4.57 7.30
CA TYR A 196 6.76 4.65 6.08
C TYR A 196 5.97 5.37 5.01
N LEU A 197 6.66 6.08 4.14
CA LEU A 197 6.10 6.61 2.90
C LEU A 197 6.74 5.89 1.72
N SER A 198 5.91 5.31 0.87
CA SER A 198 6.41 4.76 -0.40
C SER A 198 6.94 5.89 -1.28
N PRO A 199 7.97 5.63 -2.08
CA PRO A 199 8.54 6.64 -2.96
C PRO A 199 7.50 7.15 -3.95
N LYS A 200 7.60 8.42 -4.34
CA LYS A 200 6.77 9.00 -5.40
C LYS A 200 7.21 8.40 -6.73
N LEU A 201 6.32 7.65 -7.37
CA LEU A 201 6.57 6.99 -8.64
C LEU A 201 6.22 7.89 -9.81
N TRP A 202 7.05 7.81 -10.87
CA TRP A 202 6.87 8.49 -12.14
C TRP A 202 6.95 7.50 -13.27
N TYR A 203 6.11 7.68 -14.29
CA TYR A 203 6.34 7.08 -15.61
C TYR A 203 7.34 7.95 -16.35
N PHE A 204 8.43 7.36 -16.76
CA PHE A 204 9.43 8.01 -17.58
C PHE A 204 9.27 7.52 -19.02
N ARG A 205 8.89 8.44 -19.91
CA ARG A 205 8.71 8.14 -21.34
C ARG A 205 9.88 8.60 -22.13
N VAL A 206 10.35 7.72 -23.01
CA VAL A 206 11.44 7.96 -23.94
C VAL A 206 10.97 7.59 -25.33
N ASN A 207 10.75 8.58 -26.19
CA ASN A 207 10.49 8.36 -27.60
C ASN A 207 11.82 8.54 -28.35
N VAL A 208 12.31 7.47 -28.95
CA VAL A 208 13.51 7.45 -29.79
C VAL A 208 13.07 7.70 -31.23
N ILE A 209 13.37 8.88 -31.77
CA ILE A 209 12.89 9.31 -33.08
C ILE A 209 13.86 8.87 -34.17
N GLU A 210 15.09 9.39 -34.17
CA GLU A 210 16.09 9.19 -35.21
C GLU A 210 17.50 9.47 -34.69
N CYS A 211 18.51 9.04 -35.44
CA CYS A 211 19.89 9.47 -35.25
C CYS A 211 20.39 10.13 -36.51
N GLN A 212 21.39 10.99 -36.37
CA GLN A 212 22.09 11.64 -37.50
C GLN A 212 23.60 11.48 -37.39
N ASP A 213 24.22 11.33 -38.57
CA ASP A 213 25.67 11.32 -38.79
C ASP A 213 26.36 10.23 -37.96
N LEU A 214 25.78 9.02 -37.90
CA LEU A 214 26.42 7.91 -37.22
C LEU A 214 27.69 7.46 -37.96
N LEU A 215 28.78 7.30 -37.22
CA LEU A 215 30.06 6.86 -37.73
C LEU A 215 30.29 5.38 -37.43
N PRO A 216 30.08 4.45 -38.37
CA PRO A 216 30.40 3.04 -38.17
C PRO A 216 31.91 2.83 -38.05
N GLY A 217 32.32 1.76 -37.35
CA GLY A 217 33.74 1.42 -37.21
C GLY A 217 34.41 1.08 -38.54
N GLU A 218 33.69 0.47 -39.46
CA GLU A 218 34.15 0.14 -40.83
C GLU A 218 33.65 1.16 -41.83
N LYS A 219 34.56 1.84 -42.51
CA LYS A 219 34.29 3.00 -43.38
C LYS A 219 33.37 2.75 -44.59
N ASN A 220 33.18 1.50 -45.03
CA ASN A 220 32.40 1.18 -46.23
C ASN A 220 31.18 0.32 -45.99
N ARG A 221 30.75 0.13 -44.73
CA ARG A 221 29.61 -0.69 -44.38
C ARG A 221 28.42 0.17 -43.97
N ILE A 222 27.24 -0.20 -44.42
CA ILE A 222 25.99 0.36 -43.93
C ILE A 222 25.70 -0.28 -42.56
N PRO A 223 25.64 0.49 -41.46
CA PRO A 223 25.43 -0.06 -40.12
C PRO A 223 24.00 -0.56 -39.91
N ASP A 224 23.86 -1.67 -39.14
CA ASP A 224 22.60 -2.21 -38.63
C ASP A 224 22.38 -1.71 -37.18
N VAL A 225 21.73 -0.58 -37.05
CA VAL A 225 21.70 0.20 -35.82
C VAL A 225 20.47 -0.13 -34.97
N ALA A 226 20.68 -0.30 -33.66
CA ALA A 226 19.63 -0.32 -32.66
C ALA A 226 20.00 0.58 -31.47
N VAL A 227 19.00 1.16 -30.83
CA VAL A 227 19.19 2.00 -29.65
C VAL A 227 18.77 1.21 -28.39
N ARG A 228 19.69 1.06 -27.45
CA ARG A 228 19.41 0.51 -26.15
C ARG A 228 19.23 1.64 -25.15
N VAL A 229 18.06 1.69 -24.53
CA VAL A 229 17.66 2.68 -23.54
C VAL A 229 17.64 2.02 -22.18
N ALA A 230 18.40 2.52 -21.21
CA ALA A 230 18.51 1.94 -19.88
C ALA A 230 18.30 2.99 -18.78
N VAL A 231 17.55 2.62 -17.74
CA VAL A 231 17.34 3.40 -16.52
C VAL A 231 17.42 2.45 -15.33
N GLY A 232 18.48 2.55 -14.53
CA GLY A 232 18.74 1.59 -13.46
C GLY A 232 18.78 0.15 -13.99
N ASN A 233 17.94 -0.71 -13.44
CA ASN A 233 17.85 -2.13 -13.84
C ASN A 233 16.90 -2.38 -15.03
N GLN A 234 16.29 -1.34 -15.58
CA GLN A 234 15.36 -1.45 -16.70
C GLN A 234 16.08 -1.14 -17.99
N ALA A 235 16.01 -2.02 -18.99
CA ALA A 235 16.58 -1.80 -20.31
C ALA A 235 15.61 -2.23 -21.41
N MET A 236 15.48 -1.40 -22.43
CA MET A 236 14.68 -1.69 -23.62
C MET A 236 15.52 -1.38 -24.87
N ARG A 237 15.18 -2.01 -25.99
CA ARG A 237 15.91 -1.87 -27.25
C ARG A 237 14.93 -1.62 -28.40
N THR A 238 15.29 -0.70 -29.31
CA THR A 238 14.56 -0.48 -30.55
C THR A 238 14.71 -1.66 -31.52
N LYS A 239 13.87 -1.71 -32.51
CA LYS A 239 14.10 -2.56 -33.67
C LYS A 239 15.39 -2.12 -34.37
N VAL A 240 15.98 -3.03 -35.13
CA VAL A 240 17.16 -2.72 -35.94
C VAL A 240 16.74 -1.92 -37.15
N ALA A 241 17.39 -0.78 -37.39
CA ALA A 241 17.22 0.05 -38.59
C ALA A 241 18.57 0.18 -39.30
N LYS A 242 18.56 0.21 -40.65
CA LYS A 242 19.75 0.29 -41.49
C LYS A 242 20.05 1.74 -41.86
N GLY A 243 21.34 2.06 -41.89
CA GLY A 243 21.81 3.36 -42.39
C GLY A 243 22.51 4.23 -41.36
N VAL A 244 23.12 5.31 -41.87
CA VAL A 244 23.83 6.31 -41.07
C VAL A 244 22.86 7.27 -40.35
N ASN A 245 21.66 7.44 -40.92
CA ASN A 245 20.58 8.26 -40.37
C ASN A 245 19.32 7.41 -40.16
N PRO A 246 19.35 6.44 -39.22
CA PRO A 246 18.23 5.56 -38.99
C PRO A 246 17.10 6.27 -38.25
N MET A 247 15.83 5.88 -38.57
CA MET A 247 14.62 6.41 -37.96
C MET A 247 13.80 5.27 -37.36
N TRP A 248 13.30 5.44 -36.11
CA TRP A 248 12.51 4.42 -35.41
C TRP A 248 11.12 4.93 -35.00
N ASN A 249 11.05 6.12 -34.37
CA ASN A 249 9.86 6.68 -33.75
C ASN A 249 9.18 5.69 -32.76
N GLU A 250 9.98 5.03 -31.94
CA GLU A 250 9.54 4.05 -30.96
C GLU A 250 9.43 4.66 -29.55
N ASP A 251 8.33 4.36 -28.85
CA ASP A 251 8.04 4.84 -27.50
C ASP A 251 8.35 3.78 -26.45
N PHE A 252 9.17 4.13 -25.47
CA PHE A 252 9.47 3.33 -24.30
C PHE A 252 8.94 3.98 -23.02
N VAL A 253 8.49 3.17 -22.07
CA VAL A 253 8.00 3.63 -20.78
C VAL A 253 8.71 2.87 -19.68
N PHE A 254 9.29 3.61 -18.73
CA PHE A 254 9.98 3.10 -17.56
C PHE A 254 9.29 3.60 -16.29
N VAL A 255 9.55 2.97 -15.15
CA VAL A 255 9.18 3.48 -13.83
C VAL A 255 10.40 3.99 -13.12
N THR A 256 10.30 5.19 -12.58
CA THR A 256 11.34 5.81 -11.76
C THR A 256 10.75 6.36 -10.46
N ALA A 257 11.56 6.56 -9.44
CA ALA A 257 11.13 7.02 -8.12
C ALA A 257 11.93 8.24 -7.67
N GLU A 258 11.25 9.19 -7.01
CA GLU A 258 11.95 10.29 -6.32
C GLU A 258 12.54 9.81 -4.97
N PRO A 259 13.76 10.26 -4.61
CA PRO A 259 14.71 11.04 -5.40
C PRO A 259 15.30 10.21 -6.55
N PHE A 260 15.54 10.85 -7.71
CA PHE A 260 16.08 10.17 -8.90
C PHE A 260 17.56 9.87 -8.70
N GLU A 261 17.88 8.60 -8.46
CA GLU A 261 19.27 8.14 -8.25
C GLU A 261 19.92 7.69 -9.57
N ASP A 262 19.14 7.06 -10.45
CA ASP A 262 19.64 6.49 -11.70
C ASP A 262 19.51 7.48 -12.85
N PRO A 263 20.55 7.66 -13.68
CA PRO A 263 20.46 8.43 -14.93
C PRO A 263 19.80 7.60 -16.05
N LEU A 264 19.27 8.30 -17.05
CA LEU A 264 18.98 7.69 -18.35
C LEU A 264 20.30 7.48 -19.10
N VAL A 265 20.56 6.26 -19.51
CA VAL A 265 21.72 5.90 -20.33
C VAL A 265 21.22 5.33 -21.65
N ILE A 266 21.66 5.92 -22.74
CA ILE A 266 21.33 5.51 -24.10
C ILE A 266 22.60 5.04 -24.77
N PHE A 267 22.54 3.87 -25.40
CA PHE A 267 23.57 3.30 -26.21
C PHE A 267 23.05 3.15 -27.64
N VAL A 268 23.77 3.70 -28.61
CA VAL A 268 23.53 3.43 -30.02
C VAL A 268 24.50 2.33 -30.44
N GLU A 269 23.94 1.18 -30.82
CA GLU A 269 24.66 -0.06 -31.04
C GLU A 269 24.55 -0.49 -32.50
N ASP A 270 25.69 -0.82 -33.15
CA ASP A 270 25.75 -1.45 -34.46
C ASP A 270 25.92 -2.97 -34.32
N ARG A 271 25.14 -3.73 -35.07
CA ARG A 271 25.22 -5.19 -35.10
C ARG A 271 26.16 -5.66 -36.17
N VAL A 272 27.35 -6.14 -35.76
CA VAL A 272 28.40 -6.66 -36.64
C VAL A 272 28.43 -8.19 -36.52
N GLY A 273 27.64 -8.91 -37.34
CA GLY A 273 27.54 -10.38 -37.23
C GLY A 273 26.92 -10.83 -35.92
N SER A 274 27.70 -11.54 -35.10
CA SER A 274 27.32 -11.96 -33.75
C SER A 274 27.63 -10.93 -32.64
N ASN A 275 28.48 -9.91 -32.98
CA ASN A 275 28.92 -8.93 -31.99
C ASN A 275 28.15 -7.60 -32.14
N THR A 276 28.08 -6.85 -31.03
CA THR A 276 27.51 -5.51 -30.99
C THR A 276 28.61 -4.49 -30.68
N GLU A 277 28.77 -3.50 -31.55
CA GLU A 277 29.69 -2.36 -31.34
C GLU A 277 28.89 -1.14 -30.90
N VAL A 278 29.36 -0.42 -29.87
CA VAL A 278 28.73 0.82 -29.40
C VAL A 278 29.25 1.98 -30.24
N LEU A 279 28.39 2.57 -31.06
CA LEU A 279 28.69 3.74 -31.87
C LEU A 279 28.72 5.02 -31.05
N GLY A 280 27.90 5.14 -30.04
CA GLY A 280 27.85 6.30 -29.16
C GLY A 280 26.98 6.07 -27.91
N LYS A 281 27.25 6.90 -26.91
CA LYS A 281 26.54 6.89 -25.61
C LYS A 281 26.03 8.28 -25.29
N CYS A 282 24.86 8.38 -24.71
CA CYS A 282 24.29 9.60 -24.13
C CYS A 282 23.81 9.35 -22.71
N VAL A 283 24.17 10.24 -21.80
CA VAL A 283 23.73 10.15 -20.38
C VAL A 283 22.95 11.39 -20.00
N ILE A 284 21.74 11.23 -19.49
CA ILE A 284 20.84 12.32 -19.11
C ILE A 284 20.37 12.10 -17.68
N MET A 285 20.60 13.08 -16.81
CA MET A 285 20.08 13.03 -15.43
C MET A 285 18.58 13.23 -15.42
N LEU A 286 17.83 12.37 -14.73
CA LEU A 286 16.37 12.43 -14.64
C LEU A 286 15.86 13.70 -13.97
N SER A 287 16.65 14.32 -13.08
CA SER A 287 16.34 15.61 -12.46
C SER A 287 16.14 16.74 -13.48
N ASN A 288 16.79 16.66 -14.63
CA ASN A 288 16.76 17.67 -15.70
C ASN A 288 15.65 17.41 -16.73
N VAL A 289 14.91 16.30 -16.59
CA VAL A 289 13.87 15.92 -17.53
C VAL A 289 12.59 16.71 -17.25
N PRO A 290 11.94 17.30 -18.28
CA PRO A 290 10.71 18.04 -18.08
C PRO A 290 9.56 17.15 -17.61
N ARG A 291 8.74 17.67 -16.72
CA ARG A 291 7.53 17.02 -16.21
C ARG A 291 6.34 17.39 -17.08
N ARG A 292 5.60 16.42 -17.55
CA ARG A 292 4.39 16.61 -18.36
C ARG A 292 3.16 16.56 -17.46
N PHE A 293 2.33 17.60 -17.53
CA PHE A 293 1.11 17.73 -16.72
C PHE A 293 -0.17 17.64 -17.55
N ASP A 294 -0.07 17.84 -18.86
CA ASP A 294 -1.20 17.80 -19.78
C ASP A 294 -0.99 16.72 -20.87
N HIS A 295 -1.96 16.57 -21.76
CA HIS A 295 -1.92 15.60 -22.85
C HIS A 295 -1.17 16.13 -24.09
N LYS A 296 -0.61 17.34 -24.05
CA LYS A 296 0.13 17.90 -25.19
C LYS A 296 1.51 17.25 -25.33
N PRO A 297 1.94 16.93 -26.53
CA PRO A 297 3.29 16.42 -26.75
C PRO A 297 4.33 17.50 -26.44
N LEU A 298 5.39 17.11 -25.73
CA LEU A 298 6.54 17.97 -25.50
C LEU A 298 7.45 17.98 -26.74
N PRO A 299 8.20 19.08 -26.99
CA PRO A 299 9.14 19.13 -28.09
C PRO A 299 10.26 18.10 -27.93
N ALA A 300 10.64 17.47 -29.02
CA ALA A 300 11.83 16.64 -29.08
C ALA A 300 13.10 17.48 -29.11
N LYS A 301 14.21 16.94 -28.61
CA LYS A 301 15.50 17.61 -28.56
C LYS A 301 16.59 16.71 -29.11
N TRP A 302 17.59 17.32 -29.74
CA TRP A 302 18.81 16.65 -30.18
C TRP A 302 19.80 16.56 -29.03
N HIS A 303 20.38 15.39 -28.84
CA HIS A 303 21.42 15.10 -27.85
C HIS A 303 22.67 14.59 -28.58
N ASN A 304 23.84 15.06 -28.15
CA ASN A 304 25.11 14.60 -28.68
C ASN A 304 25.42 13.19 -28.16
N LEU A 305 26.00 12.37 -29.02
CA LEU A 305 26.52 11.06 -28.67
C LEU A 305 28.02 11.15 -28.39
N GLU A 306 28.46 10.54 -27.30
CA GLU A 306 29.86 10.47 -26.88
C GLU A 306 30.38 9.06 -27.11
N LYS A 307 31.61 8.91 -27.60
CA LYS A 307 32.31 7.62 -27.73
C LYS A 307 33.64 7.71 -26.99
N HIS A 308 33.91 6.71 -26.15
CA HIS A 308 35.21 6.57 -25.53
C HIS A 308 36.10 5.76 -26.46
N THR A 309 37.16 6.36 -26.97
CA THR A 309 38.21 5.66 -27.73
C THR A 309 39.42 5.47 -26.82
N LEU A 310 39.97 4.25 -26.83
CA LEU A 310 41.26 3.97 -26.18
C LEU A 310 42.37 4.42 -27.16
N VAL A 311 43.06 5.50 -26.83
CA VAL A 311 44.24 5.95 -27.52
C VAL A 311 45.42 5.85 -26.56
N GLU A 312 46.42 5.05 -26.90
CA GLU A 312 47.65 4.86 -26.11
C GLU A 312 47.46 4.46 -24.62
N GLY A 313 46.39 3.67 -24.33
CA GLY A 313 46.12 3.22 -22.94
C GLY A 313 45.34 4.22 -22.09
N GLU A 314 45.11 5.45 -22.52
CA GLU A 314 44.26 6.42 -21.88
C GLU A 314 42.86 6.49 -22.53
N LYS A 315 41.82 6.51 -21.71
CA LYS A 315 40.44 6.75 -22.15
C LYS A 315 40.27 8.23 -22.52
N LYS A 316 40.27 8.54 -23.81
CA LYS A 316 40.01 9.88 -24.32
C LYS A 316 38.54 9.99 -24.75
N GLU A 317 37.80 10.91 -24.17
CA GLU A 317 36.46 11.25 -24.63
C GLU A 317 36.53 12.03 -25.94
N THR A 318 36.06 11.43 -27.01
CA THR A 318 35.89 12.11 -28.27
C THR A 318 34.44 12.56 -28.41
N ARG A 319 34.23 13.89 -28.46
CA ARG A 319 32.90 14.43 -28.75
C ARG A 319 32.63 14.20 -30.24
N PHE A 320 31.58 13.41 -30.52
CA PHE A 320 31.19 13.11 -31.88
C PHE A 320 30.28 14.18 -32.49
N ALA A 321 30.31 14.26 -33.83
CA ALA A 321 29.30 14.98 -34.59
C ALA A 321 27.95 14.27 -34.59
N SER A 322 27.89 12.94 -34.26
CA SER A 322 26.67 12.13 -34.23
C SER A 322 25.68 12.62 -33.15
N LYS A 323 24.40 12.63 -33.51
CA LYS A 323 23.33 13.09 -32.64
C LYS A 323 22.17 12.13 -32.64
N ILE A 324 21.44 12.08 -31.50
CA ILE A 324 20.19 11.35 -31.34
C ILE A 324 19.04 12.32 -31.02
N HIS A 325 17.92 12.14 -31.70
CA HIS A 325 16.72 12.93 -31.53
C HIS A 325 15.73 12.20 -30.59
N LEU A 326 15.49 12.79 -29.45
CA LEU A 326 14.72 12.19 -28.40
C LEU A 326 13.59 13.12 -27.96
N ARG A 327 12.46 12.51 -27.59
CA ARG A 327 11.43 13.18 -26.79
C ARG A 327 11.33 12.46 -25.46
N ILE A 328 11.74 13.14 -24.39
CA ILE A 328 11.81 12.59 -23.05
C ILE A 328 10.99 13.44 -22.08
N TYR A 329 10.23 12.78 -21.20
CA TYR A 329 9.45 13.45 -20.18
C TYR A 329 9.02 12.50 -19.05
N LEU A 330 8.70 13.11 -17.89
CA LEU A 330 8.15 12.42 -16.72
C LEU A 330 6.65 12.65 -16.62
N GLU A 331 5.89 11.58 -16.43
CA GLU A 331 4.46 11.61 -16.11
C GLU A 331 4.23 11.00 -14.73
N GLY A 332 3.18 11.41 -14.00
CA GLY A 332 2.87 10.81 -12.70
C GLY A 332 2.53 9.32 -12.82
N GLY A 333 3.18 8.48 -12.02
CA GLY A 333 2.95 7.03 -11.96
C GLY A 333 1.73 6.67 -11.11
N TYR A 334 0.56 7.10 -11.50
CA TYR A 334 -0.66 7.17 -10.70
C TYR A 334 -1.41 5.85 -10.48
N HIS A 335 -1.07 4.79 -11.21
CA HIS A 335 -1.79 3.51 -11.10
C HIS A 335 -0.90 2.27 -11.19
N VAL A 336 0.42 2.45 -11.21
CA VAL A 336 1.37 1.34 -11.43
C VAL A 336 1.40 0.34 -10.27
N LEU A 337 1.08 0.79 -9.05
CA LEU A 337 0.98 -0.06 -7.86
C LEU A 337 -0.41 -0.63 -7.63
N ASP A 338 -1.38 -0.33 -8.49
CA ASP A 338 -2.69 -0.94 -8.40
C ASP A 338 -2.58 -2.41 -8.81
N GLU A 339 -2.94 -3.28 -7.90
CA GLU A 339 -2.79 -4.74 -8.00
C GLU A 339 -3.69 -5.33 -9.09
N SER A 340 -4.79 -4.66 -9.38
CA SER A 340 -5.68 -5.01 -10.49
C SER A 340 -6.24 -3.77 -11.16
N THR A 341 -6.69 -3.91 -12.40
CA THR A 341 -7.41 -2.87 -13.13
C THR A 341 -8.74 -2.49 -12.46
N HIS A 342 -9.14 -3.22 -11.41
CA HIS A 342 -10.39 -3.06 -10.69
C HIS A 342 -10.27 -2.15 -9.47
N TYR A 343 -9.04 -1.89 -8.99
CA TYR A 343 -8.78 -0.96 -7.90
C TYR A 343 -8.36 0.39 -8.48
N SER A 344 -8.90 1.45 -7.96
CA SER A 344 -8.28 2.75 -8.16
C SER A 344 -7.27 2.95 -7.04
N SER A 345 -6.09 3.37 -7.41
CA SER A 345 -5.08 3.76 -6.45
C SER A 345 -5.51 5.07 -5.77
N ASP A 346 -5.41 5.12 -4.45
CA ASP A 346 -5.50 6.36 -3.69
C ASP A 346 -4.15 7.09 -3.62
N LEU A 347 -3.24 6.74 -4.53
CA LEU A 347 -1.99 7.46 -4.69
C LEU A 347 -2.33 8.91 -5.04
N ARG A 348 -1.87 9.81 -4.20
CA ARG A 348 -1.91 11.22 -4.50
C ARG A 348 -1.03 11.46 -5.72
N PRO A 349 -1.58 11.94 -6.85
CA PRO A 349 -0.77 12.16 -8.04
C PRO A 349 0.39 13.08 -7.71
N THR A 350 1.55 12.81 -8.27
CA THR A 350 2.77 13.58 -8.05
C THR A 350 2.70 15.02 -8.55
N SER A 351 1.77 15.30 -9.45
CA SER A 351 1.54 16.62 -10.04
C SER A 351 0.34 17.32 -9.42
N ARG A 352 0.44 18.62 -9.14
CA ARG A 352 -0.67 19.44 -8.61
C ARG A 352 -1.93 19.37 -9.44
N GLN A 353 -1.83 19.30 -10.76
CA GLN A 353 -2.99 19.24 -11.67
C GLN A 353 -3.74 17.90 -11.60
N LEU A 354 -3.07 16.87 -11.13
CA LEU A 354 -3.65 15.54 -10.93
C LEU A 354 -4.12 15.32 -9.49
N TRP A 355 -3.90 16.28 -8.59
CA TRP A 355 -4.27 16.12 -7.18
C TRP A 355 -5.78 15.99 -7.00
N LYS A 356 -6.17 14.91 -6.38
CA LYS A 356 -7.54 14.72 -5.92
C LYS A 356 -7.73 15.47 -4.59
N SER A 357 -8.87 16.12 -4.40
CA SER A 357 -9.26 16.65 -3.10
C SER A 357 -9.55 15.52 -2.12
N SER A 358 -9.15 15.66 -0.86
CA SER A 358 -9.52 14.73 0.20
C SER A 358 -11.04 14.71 0.39
N ILE A 359 -11.62 13.54 0.56
CA ILE A 359 -13.05 13.33 0.81
C ILE A 359 -13.34 12.93 2.25
N GLY A 360 -12.34 12.51 3.00
CA GLY A 360 -12.51 12.07 4.37
C GLY A 360 -11.25 11.49 4.99
N LEU A 361 -11.42 10.90 6.16
CA LEU A 361 -10.40 10.24 6.93
C LEU A 361 -10.76 8.78 7.15
N LEU A 362 -9.77 7.90 6.99
CA LEU A 362 -9.82 6.51 7.42
C LEU A 362 -9.09 6.40 8.76
N GLU A 363 -9.76 5.86 9.76
CA GLU A 363 -9.18 5.54 11.04
C GLU A 363 -9.17 4.01 11.21
N LEU A 364 -8.01 3.48 11.54
CA LEU A 364 -7.80 2.05 11.73
C LEU A 364 -7.15 1.80 13.08
N GLY A 365 -7.86 1.11 13.96
CA GLY A 365 -7.33 0.55 15.20
C GLY A 365 -6.90 -0.90 15.00
N ILE A 366 -5.63 -1.18 15.24
CA ILE A 366 -5.07 -2.53 15.28
C ILE A 366 -5.04 -2.95 16.74
N ILE A 367 -6.02 -3.75 17.17
CA ILE A 367 -6.26 -4.02 18.58
C ILE A 367 -5.39 -5.18 19.05
N SER A 368 -5.65 -6.36 18.53
CA SER A 368 -5.00 -7.60 18.99
C SER A 368 -5.05 -8.67 17.90
N ALA A 369 -4.29 -9.74 18.09
CA ALA A 369 -4.54 -10.99 17.39
C ALA A 369 -4.72 -12.11 18.41
N MET A 370 -5.39 -13.19 18.02
CA MET A 370 -5.67 -14.33 18.87
C MET A 370 -5.43 -15.63 18.12
N GLY A 371 -4.86 -16.62 18.85
CA GLY A 371 -4.66 -17.96 18.33
C GLY A 371 -3.73 -18.00 17.11
N LEU A 372 -2.69 -17.17 17.08
CA LEU A 372 -1.71 -17.20 16.00
C LEU A 372 -0.98 -18.54 15.97
N SER A 373 -0.82 -19.09 14.78
CA SER A 373 0.01 -20.30 14.60
C SER A 373 1.43 -20.01 15.06
N PRO A 374 2.02 -20.87 15.92
CA PRO A 374 3.39 -20.69 16.36
C PRO A 374 4.34 -20.82 15.17
N MET A 375 5.22 -19.84 15.00
CA MET A 375 6.23 -19.80 13.94
C MET A 375 7.61 -20.24 14.45
N LYS A 376 7.80 -20.22 15.77
CA LYS A 376 9.04 -20.56 16.46
C LYS A 376 8.73 -21.40 17.69
N THR A 377 9.73 -22.17 18.12
CA THR A 377 9.67 -22.90 19.40
C THR A 377 10.71 -22.30 20.32
N ARG A 378 10.27 -21.82 21.49
CA ARG A 378 11.14 -21.28 22.53
C ARG A 378 10.80 -21.97 23.85
N ASP A 379 11.80 -22.51 24.52
CA ASP A 379 11.65 -23.22 25.79
C ASP A 379 10.57 -24.34 25.73
N GLY A 380 10.45 -25.03 24.58
CA GLY A 380 9.46 -26.07 24.34
C GLY A 380 8.05 -25.58 24.06
N LEU A 381 7.81 -24.26 24.10
CA LEU A 381 6.53 -23.63 23.80
C LEU A 381 6.56 -23.00 22.40
N GLY A 382 5.48 -23.21 21.64
CA GLY A 382 5.29 -22.54 20.36
C GLY A 382 5.00 -21.05 20.54
N THR A 383 5.83 -20.18 19.96
CA THR A 383 5.73 -18.72 20.07
C THR A 383 5.77 -18.02 18.72
N THR A 384 5.40 -16.75 18.69
CA THR A 384 5.44 -15.88 17.52
C THR A 384 5.83 -14.47 17.95
N ASP A 385 6.69 -13.82 17.17
CA ASP A 385 7.07 -12.41 17.38
C ASP A 385 6.28 -11.53 16.41
N ALA A 386 4.97 -11.40 16.68
CA ALA A 386 4.03 -10.85 15.72
C ALA A 386 4.04 -9.33 15.64
N TYR A 387 3.97 -8.82 14.40
CA TYR A 387 3.70 -7.43 14.10
C TYR A 387 2.72 -7.31 12.92
N CYS A 388 2.03 -6.16 12.83
CA CYS A 388 1.13 -5.86 11.73
C CYS A 388 1.72 -4.80 10.81
N VAL A 389 1.44 -4.92 9.52
CA VAL A 389 1.67 -3.87 8.54
C VAL A 389 0.34 -3.47 7.94
N ALA A 390 -0.01 -2.18 8.02
CA ALA A 390 -1.20 -1.66 7.36
C ALA A 390 -0.77 -0.72 6.24
N LYS A 391 -1.37 -0.91 5.06
CA LYS A 391 -1.11 -0.11 3.87
C LYS A 391 -2.39 0.53 3.37
N TYR A 392 -2.35 1.84 3.14
CA TYR A 392 -3.35 2.57 2.39
C TYR A 392 -2.67 3.70 1.59
N GLY A 393 -2.80 3.67 0.26
CA GLY A 393 -2.09 4.61 -0.61
C GLY A 393 -0.57 4.57 -0.41
N PRO A 394 0.09 5.75 -0.34
CA PRO A 394 1.54 5.84 -0.18
C PRO A 394 2.01 5.62 1.27
N LYS A 395 1.11 5.70 2.26
CA LYS A 395 1.44 5.59 3.68
C LYS A 395 1.31 4.15 4.16
N TRP A 396 2.41 3.60 4.64
CA TRP A 396 2.49 2.28 5.26
C TRP A 396 2.77 2.42 6.74
N VAL A 397 2.22 1.53 7.54
CA VAL A 397 2.39 1.55 8.99
C VAL A 397 2.84 0.16 9.42
N ARG A 398 3.83 0.10 10.29
CA ARG A 398 4.22 -1.11 10.98
C ARG A 398 3.97 -0.91 12.47
N THR A 399 3.21 -1.81 13.10
CA THR A 399 3.08 -1.81 14.55
C THR A 399 4.37 -2.28 15.20
N ARG A 400 4.49 -2.09 16.51
CA ARG A 400 5.54 -2.75 17.27
C ARG A 400 5.40 -4.28 17.17
N SER A 401 6.54 -4.98 17.27
CA SER A 401 6.56 -6.44 17.38
C SER A 401 6.36 -6.85 18.83
N ILE A 402 5.38 -7.69 19.10
CA ILE A 402 5.17 -8.31 20.41
C ILE A 402 5.89 -9.65 20.42
N VAL A 403 6.91 -9.76 21.26
CA VAL A 403 7.81 -10.89 21.30
C VAL A 403 7.19 -12.05 22.11
N GLY A 404 7.31 -13.27 21.59
CA GLY A 404 6.98 -14.50 22.31
C GLY A 404 5.50 -14.72 22.59
N SER A 405 4.58 -14.12 21.81
CA SER A 405 3.13 -14.20 22.09
C SER A 405 2.35 -14.69 20.87
N THR A 406 1.50 -15.70 21.07
CA THR A 406 0.49 -16.15 20.09
C THR A 406 -0.83 -15.34 20.16
N SER A 407 -0.93 -14.42 21.13
CA SER A 407 -2.09 -13.54 21.33
C SER A 407 -1.64 -12.10 21.63
N PRO A 408 -0.93 -11.45 20.69
CA PRO A 408 -0.38 -10.11 20.88
C PRO A 408 -1.49 -9.06 20.99
N LYS A 409 -1.28 -8.05 21.85
CA LYS A 409 -2.12 -6.87 21.96
C LYS A 409 -1.29 -5.64 21.58
N TRP A 410 -1.70 -4.94 20.51
CA TRP A 410 -1.02 -3.73 20.05
C TRP A 410 -1.71 -2.48 20.58
N ASN A 411 -3.04 -2.40 20.46
CA ASN A 411 -3.86 -1.23 20.80
C ASN A 411 -3.34 0.07 20.15
N GLU A 412 -2.98 -0.02 18.88
CA GLU A 412 -2.47 1.09 18.08
C GLU A 412 -3.51 1.56 17.08
N GLN A 413 -3.64 2.88 16.92
CA GLN A 413 -4.58 3.48 15.98
C GLN A 413 -3.86 4.42 15.03
N TYR A 414 -4.22 4.36 13.74
CA TYR A 414 -3.62 5.12 12.67
C TYR A 414 -4.67 5.77 11.79
N THR A 415 -4.32 6.90 11.17
CA THR A 415 -5.21 7.66 10.30
C THR A 415 -4.62 7.85 8.91
N TRP A 416 -5.46 7.88 7.88
CA TRP A 416 -5.10 8.20 6.51
C TRP A 416 -6.10 9.17 5.91
N GLU A 417 -5.61 10.09 5.08
CA GLU A 417 -6.47 10.89 4.22
C GLU A 417 -6.99 10.03 3.07
N VAL A 418 -8.29 10.09 2.82
CA VAL A 418 -8.95 9.35 1.75
C VAL A 418 -9.27 10.30 0.60
N PHE A 419 -8.83 9.92 -0.61
CA PHE A 419 -9.06 10.69 -1.83
C PHE A 419 -10.04 10.02 -2.77
N ASP A 420 -10.25 8.72 -2.61
CA ASP A 420 -11.18 7.92 -3.42
C ASP A 420 -11.76 6.76 -2.61
N PRO A 421 -13.10 6.60 -2.56
CA PRO A 421 -13.73 5.54 -1.75
C PRO A 421 -13.53 4.11 -2.30
N HIS A 422 -12.96 3.98 -3.50
CA HIS A 422 -12.79 2.67 -4.17
C HIS A 422 -11.57 1.91 -3.73
N THR A 423 -10.72 2.55 -2.96
CA THR A 423 -9.46 2.01 -2.48
C THR A 423 -9.66 1.00 -1.36
N VAL A 424 -8.69 0.14 -1.20
CA VAL A 424 -8.66 -0.94 -0.22
C VAL A 424 -7.57 -0.67 0.79
N VAL A 425 -7.89 -0.76 2.09
CA VAL A 425 -6.88 -0.85 3.13
C VAL A 425 -6.51 -2.32 3.32
N THR A 426 -5.22 -2.60 3.30
CA THR A 426 -4.67 -3.95 3.50
C THR A 426 -3.92 -3.98 4.83
N VAL A 427 -4.23 -4.97 5.65
CA VAL A 427 -3.57 -5.23 6.94
C VAL A 427 -2.98 -6.64 6.89
N GLY A 428 -1.68 -6.76 6.96
CA GLY A 428 -0.96 -8.03 7.01
C GLY A 428 -0.38 -8.28 8.40
N VAL A 429 -0.35 -9.52 8.84
CA VAL A 429 0.27 -9.97 10.08
C VAL A 429 1.47 -10.84 9.74
N PHE A 430 2.60 -10.55 10.38
CA PHE A 430 3.90 -11.18 10.10
C PHE A 430 4.61 -11.58 11.40
N ASP A 431 5.46 -12.59 11.30
CA ASP A 431 6.42 -12.95 12.35
C ASP A 431 7.77 -12.31 12.06
N ASN A 432 8.34 -11.64 13.03
CA ASN A 432 9.61 -10.92 12.89
C ASN A 432 10.79 -11.89 12.97
N GLY A 433 11.39 -12.18 11.82
CA GLY A 433 12.57 -13.05 11.72
C GLY A 433 13.88 -12.41 12.15
N HIS A 434 13.94 -11.08 12.36
CA HIS A 434 15.18 -10.36 12.68
C HIS A 434 15.61 -10.44 14.15
N ILE A 435 14.67 -10.68 15.04
CA ILE A 435 14.96 -10.60 16.50
C ILE A 435 15.96 -11.70 16.90
N HIS A 436 16.00 -12.81 16.19
CA HIS A 436 16.77 -14.00 16.57
C HIS A 436 17.70 -14.52 15.47
N GLY A 437 18.31 -13.68 14.66
CA GLY A 437 19.37 -14.12 13.75
C GLY A 437 19.17 -13.89 12.25
N GLY A 438 18.35 -12.93 11.87
CA GLY A 438 18.38 -12.40 10.49
C GLY A 438 17.63 -13.24 9.44
N GLY A 439 16.72 -14.11 9.84
CA GLY A 439 15.83 -14.86 8.94
C GLY A 439 14.86 -13.99 8.16
N LYS A 440 14.15 -14.59 7.20
CA LYS A 440 13.02 -13.94 6.49
C LYS A 440 11.86 -13.77 7.44
N ASP A 441 11.05 -12.70 7.22
CA ASP A 441 9.81 -12.51 7.96
C ASP A 441 8.75 -13.47 7.41
N SER A 442 8.13 -14.25 8.30
CA SER A 442 7.14 -15.23 7.91
C SER A 442 5.75 -14.62 7.85
N VAL A 443 4.99 -14.99 6.83
CA VAL A 443 3.63 -14.52 6.63
C VAL A 443 2.65 -15.31 7.51
N ILE A 444 1.80 -14.59 8.26
CA ILE A 444 0.74 -15.19 9.06
C ILE A 444 -0.62 -15.05 8.37
N GLY A 445 -0.86 -13.95 7.66
CA GLY A 445 -2.06 -13.72 6.89
C GLY A 445 -2.34 -12.24 6.67
N LYS A 446 -3.37 -11.94 5.87
CA LYS A 446 -3.78 -10.56 5.63
C LYS A 446 -5.29 -10.40 5.55
N VAL A 447 -5.75 -9.17 5.76
CA VAL A 447 -7.14 -8.73 5.65
C VAL A 447 -7.19 -7.54 4.71
N ARG A 448 -8.19 -7.50 3.84
CA ARG A 448 -8.48 -6.38 2.95
C ARG A 448 -9.85 -5.83 3.25
N ILE A 449 -9.96 -4.52 3.41
CA ILE A 449 -11.23 -3.83 3.64
C ILE A 449 -11.35 -2.72 2.61
N ARG A 450 -12.42 -2.79 1.82
CA ARG A 450 -12.72 -1.77 0.83
C ARG A 450 -13.48 -0.61 1.46
N LEU A 451 -13.00 0.62 1.30
CA LEU A 451 -13.59 1.79 1.96
C LEU A 451 -15.03 2.08 1.52
N SER A 452 -15.36 1.81 0.25
CA SER A 452 -16.73 2.01 -0.24
C SER A 452 -17.76 1.10 0.44
N THR A 453 -17.34 0.02 1.10
CA THR A 453 -18.23 -0.86 1.86
C THR A 453 -18.53 -0.39 3.28
N LEU A 454 -17.80 0.62 3.76
CA LEU A 454 -18.00 1.21 5.09
C LEU A 454 -19.07 2.30 5.03
N GLU A 455 -20.02 2.29 5.95
CA GLU A 455 -20.93 3.41 6.17
C GLU A 455 -20.15 4.60 6.78
N THR A 456 -20.57 5.81 6.49
CA THR A 456 -19.91 7.01 7.00
C THR A 456 -20.07 7.10 8.51
N ASP A 457 -18.98 7.45 9.20
CA ASP A 457 -18.89 7.70 10.66
C ASP A 457 -19.24 6.49 11.56
N ARG A 458 -19.45 5.32 10.97
CA ARG A 458 -19.73 4.10 11.71
C ARG A 458 -18.44 3.36 12.03
N VAL A 459 -18.26 3.00 13.31
CA VAL A 459 -17.16 2.14 13.76
C VAL A 459 -17.52 0.67 13.53
N TYR A 460 -16.62 -0.06 12.87
CA TYR A 460 -16.72 -1.50 12.67
C TYR A 460 -15.61 -2.19 13.44
N THR A 461 -15.93 -2.78 14.59
CA THR A 461 -15.01 -3.61 15.35
C THR A 461 -15.32 -5.07 15.07
N HIS A 462 -14.35 -5.81 14.54
CA HIS A 462 -14.54 -7.20 14.17
C HIS A 462 -13.23 -7.99 14.22
N SER A 463 -13.35 -9.31 14.51
CA SER A 463 -12.23 -10.24 14.44
C SER A 463 -12.24 -10.94 13.08
N TYR A 464 -11.18 -10.70 12.29
CA TYR A 464 -11.02 -11.25 10.96
C TYR A 464 -10.14 -12.48 10.99
N PRO A 465 -10.54 -13.61 10.36
CA PRO A 465 -9.70 -14.78 10.25
C PRO A 465 -8.49 -14.50 9.35
N LEU A 466 -7.33 -14.90 9.81
CA LEU A 466 -6.09 -14.93 9.01
C LEU A 466 -6.00 -16.28 8.31
N ILE A 467 -5.93 -16.24 6.99
CA ILE A 467 -5.99 -17.44 6.15
C ILE A 467 -4.83 -17.38 5.17
N ILE A 468 -4.10 -18.48 5.09
CA ILE A 468 -3.02 -18.67 4.12
C ILE A 468 -3.32 -19.92 3.30
N LEU A 469 -3.04 -19.83 2.01
CA LEU A 469 -2.97 -20.96 1.12
C LEU A 469 -1.51 -21.43 1.05
N GLN A 470 -1.28 -22.69 1.36
CA GLN A 470 0.03 -23.35 1.28
C GLN A 470 -0.07 -24.54 0.34
N THR A 471 1.07 -25.15 -0.01
CA THR A 471 1.12 -26.40 -0.78
C THR A 471 0.33 -27.54 -0.13
N SER A 472 0.17 -27.51 1.19
CA SER A 472 -0.64 -28.45 1.98
C SER A 472 -2.13 -28.12 2.04
N GLY A 473 -2.59 -27.02 1.40
CA GLY A 473 -3.98 -26.58 1.44
C GLY A 473 -4.19 -25.28 2.22
N VAL A 474 -5.47 -25.05 2.58
CA VAL A 474 -5.87 -23.85 3.34
C VAL A 474 -5.55 -24.02 4.81
N LYS A 475 -4.85 -23.08 5.39
CA LYS A 475 -4.55 -23.04 6.82
C LYS A 475 -5.10 -21.74 7.44
N LYS A 476 -5.92 -21.88 8.48
CA LYS A 476 -6.28 -20.76 9.37
C LYS A 476 -5.15 -20.59 10.39
N THR A 477 -4.53 -19.42 10.38
CA THR A 477 -3.32 -19.11 11.17
C THR A 477 -3.60 -18.26 12.40
N GLY A 478 -4.86 -17.89 12.62
CA GLY A 478 -5.31 -17.08 13.74
C GLY A 478 -6.43 -16.12 13.36
N GLU A 479 -6.67 -15.14 14.21
CA GLU A 479 -7.61 -14.05 13.97
C GLU A 479 -6.98 -12.72 14.37
N VAL A 480 -7.25 -11.65 13.62
CA VAL A 480 -6.85 -10.28 13.96
C VAL A 480 -8.07 -9.43 14.25
N GLN A 481 -8.07 -8.73 15.36
CA GLN A 481 -9.15 -7.82 15.76
C GLN A 481 -8.80 -6.40 15.31
N LEU A 482 -9.67 -5.83 14.49
CA LEU A 482 -9.52 -4.48 13.92
C LEU A 482 -10.76 -3.65 14.24
N ALA A 483 -10.55 -2.34 14.42
CA ALA A 483 -11.61 -1.34 14.47
C ALA A 483 -11.40 -0.36 13.32
N VAL A 484 -12.40 -0.18 12.46
CA VAL A 484 -12.29 0.65 11.26
C VAL A 484 -13.42 1.65 11.22
N ARG A 485 -13.09 2.92 10.94
CA ARG A 485 -14.06 4.00 10.70
C ARG A 485 -13.64 4.81 9.49
N PHE A 486 -14.61 5.16 8.65
CA PHE A 486 -14.44 6.11 7.58
C PHE A 486 -15.29 7.35 7.86
N SER A 487 -14.65 8.47 8.14
CA SER A 487 -15.30 9.76 8.38
C SER A 487 -15.26 10.62 7.13
N CYS A 488 -16.43 11.05 6.66
CA CYS A 488 -16.55 11.86 5.46
C CYS A 488 -16.56 13.35 5.81
N THR A 489 -15.60 14.10 5.26
CA THR A 489 -15.49 15.54 5.48
C THR A 489 -16.39 16.36 4.56
N SER A 490 -16.71 15.83 3.37
CA SER A 490 -17.58 16.46 2.38
C SER A 490 -18.38 15.44 1.62
N PHE A 491 -19.63 15.27 2.00
CA PHE A 491 -20.55 14.32 1.36
C PHE A 491 -20.76 14.62 -0.13
N PHE A 492 -20.89 15.90 -0.50
CA PHE A 492 -21.05 16.29 -1.90
C PHE A 492 -19.83 15.94 -2.75
N ASN A 493 -18.62 16.22 -2.25
CA ASN A 493 -17.39 15.87 -2.96
C ASN A 493 -17.26 14.35 -3.12
N MET A 494 -17.67 13.58 -2.12
CA MET A 494 -17.67 12.12 -2.19
C MET A 494 -18.64 11.61 -3.27
N LEU A 495 -19.88 12.13 -3.33
CA LEU A 495 -20.82 11.77 -4.38
C LEU A 495 -20.32 12.16 -5.76
N HIS A 496 -19.70 13.35 -5.88
CA HIS A 496 -19.10 13.79 -7.12
C HIS A 496 -17.99 12.85 -7.62
N LYS A 497 -17.27 12.16 -6.71
CA LYS A 497 -16.25 11.16 -7.11
C LYS A 497 -16.84 10.03 -7.93
N TYR A 498 -18.05 9.57 -7.65
CA TYR A 498 -18.69 8.52 -8.44
C TYR A 498 -18.90 8.89 -9.91
N THR A 499 -18.94 10.17 -10.24
CA THR A 499 -19.11 10.66 -11.63
C THR A 499 -17.78 10.89 -12.34
N GLN A 500 -16.67 11.02 -11.61
CA GLN A 500 -15.37 11.31 -12.18
C GLN A 500 -14.71 10.05 -12.76
N PRO A 501 -13.86 10.16 -13.80
CA PRO A 501 -13.07 9.04 -14.29
C PRO A 501 -12.08 8.58 -13.21
N LEU A 502 -11.80 7.27 -13.18
CA LEU A 502 -10.86 6.67 -12.22
C LEU A 502 -9.43 7.18 -12.41
N LEU A 503 -9.01 7.26 -13.66
CA LEU A 503 -7.65 7.60 -14.07
C LEU A 503 -7.61 9.00 -14.69
N PRO A 504 -6.45 9.66 -14.73
CA PRO A 504 -6.28 10.95 -15.38
C PRO A 504 -6.56 10.88 -16.89
N LYS A 505 -6.88 12.03 -17.49
CA LYS A 505 -7.18 12.15 -18.92
C LYS A 505 -6.08 11.58 -19.83
N MET A 506 -4.82 11.71 -19.41
CA MET A 506 -3.66 11.21 -20.18
C MET A 506 -3.72 9.70 -20.42
N HIS A 507 -4.20 8.94 -19.44
CA HIS A 507 -4.34 7.49 -19.55
C HIS A 507 -5.31 7.08 -20.66
N TYR A 508 -6.41 7.82 -20.80
CA TYR A 508 -7.40 7.54 -21.85
C TYR A 508 -6.95 8.02 -23.24
N ALA A 509 -6.07 9.01 -23.30
CA ALA A 509 -5.50 9.49 -24.56
C ALA A 509 -4.40 8.55 -25.08
N HIS A 510 -3.57 8.00 -24.19
CA HIS A 510 -2.44 7.12 -24.49
C HIS A 510 -2.45 5.89 -23.56
N PRO A 511 -3.36 4.94 -23.78
CA PRO A 511 -3.48 3.76 -22.92
C PRO A 511 -2.21 2.90 -23.00
N LEU A 512 -1.80 2.38 -21.84
CA LEU A 512 -0.72 1.41 -21.76
C LEU A 512 -1.28 0.00 -22.06
N SER A 513 -0.51 -0.81 -22.76
CA SER A 513 -0.86 -2.21 -22.98
C SER A 513 -0.72 -3.02 -21.69
N ILE A 514 -1.40 -4.15 -21.60
CA ILE A 514 -1.35 -5.04 -20.42
C ILE A 514 0.09 -5.49 -20.14
N THR A 515 0.84 -5.85 -21.18
CA THR A 515 2.25 -6.26 -21.05
C THR A 515 3.15 -5.15 -20.52
N GLN A 516 2.91 -3.90 -20.96
CA GLN A 516 3.63 -2.74 -20.42
C GLN A 516 3.28 -2.51 -18.95
N LEU A 517 1.99 -2.60 -18.59
CA LEU A 517 1.55 -2.45 -17.20
C LEU A 517 2.17 -3.49 -16.28
N ASP A 518 2.21 -4.75 -16.69
CA ASP A 518 2.80 -5.82 -15.88
C ASP A 518 4.29 -5.60 -15.66
N MET A 519 5.01 -5.17 -16.70
CA MET A 519 6.42 -4.84 -16.63
C MET A 519 6.66 -3.64 -15.70
N LEU A 520 5.86 -2.58 -15.84
CA LEU A 520 5.96 -1.38 -15.01
C LEU A 520 5.64 -1.68 -13.54
N ARG A 521 4.65 -2.54 -13.26
CA ARG A 521 4.33 -3.01 -11.90
C ARG A 521 5.48 -3.78 -11.28
N HIS A 522 6.06 -4.70 -12.05
CA HIS A 522 7.21 -5.47 -11.56
C HIS A 522 8.34 -4.56 -11.11
N HIS A 523 8.73 -3.60 -11.95
CA HIS A 523 9.79 -2.63 -11.61
C HIS A 523 9.39 -1.68 -10.48
N ALA A 524 8.13 -1.25 -10.43
CA ALA A 524 7.63 -0.42 -9.34
C ALA A 524 7.69 -1.15 -7.99
N ASN A 525 7.28 -2.42 -7.96
CA ASN A 525 7.37 -3.25 -6.75
C ASN A 525 8.81 -3.41 -6.27
N LEU A 526 9.75 -3.63 -7.19
CA LEU A 526 11.18 -3.70 -6.86
C LEU A 526 11.69 -2.39 -6.26
N LEU A 527 11.32 -1.24 -6.85
CA LEU A 527 11.71 0.08 -6.35
C LEU A 527 11.13 0.35 -4.97
N VAL A 528 9.86 0.05 -4.75
CA VAL A 528 9.20 0.21 -3.45
C VAL A 528 9.84 -0.69 -2.40
N ALA A 529 10.05 -1.97 -2.70
CA ALA A 529 10.68 -2.92 -1.79
C ALA A 529 12.11 -2.48 -1.41
N MET A 530 12.89 -2.00 -2.38
CA MET A 530 14.24 -1.49 -2.16
C MET A 530 14.26 -0.26 -1.22
N ARG A 531 13.31 0.67 -1.44
CA ARG A 531 13.22 1.90 -0.63
C ARG A 531 12.74 1.63 0.78
N LEU A 532 11.69 0.84 0.95
CA LEU A 532 11.16 0.48 2.26
C LEU A 532 12.12 -0.42 3.06
N GLY A 533 12.93 -1.22 2.36
CA GLY A 533 13.96 -2.05 2.98
C GLY A 533 15.17 -1.28 3.54
N ARG A 534 15.39 -0.01 3.09
CA ARG A 534 16.45 0.87 3.63
C ARG A 534 16.08 1.56 4.94
N ALA A 535 14.81 1.49 5.34
CA ALA A 535 14.34 2.13 6.57
C ALA A 535 14.69 1.29 7.82
N GLU A 536 14.63 1.89 9.00
CA GLU A 536 14.79 1.22 10.28
C GLU A 536 13.53 1.39 11.15
N PRO A 537 12.86 0.30 11.54
CA PRO A 537 13.05 -1.09 11.12
C PRO A 537 12.73 -1.29 9.63
N PRO A 538 13.46 -2.19 8.93
CA PRO A 538 13.23 -2.40 7.52
C PRO A 538 11.91 -3.14 7.26
N LEU A 539 11.19 -2.74 6.19
CA LEU A 539 10.17 -3.57 5.60
C LEU A 539 10.84 -4.45 4.54
N LYS A 540 10.94 -5.74 4.80
CA LYS A 540 11.59 -6.68 3.90
C LYS A 540 10.81 -6.90 2.62
N LYS A 541 11.52 -7.35 1.58
CA LYS A 541 10.94 -7.59 0.26
C LYS A 541 9.75 -8.55 0.32
N GLU A 542 9.83 -9.65 1.07
CA GLU A 542 8.75 -10.62 1.23
C GLU A 542 7.48 -10.01 1.82
N VAL A 543 7.63 -9.07 2.75
CA VAL A 543 6.50 -8.34 3.34
C VAL A 543 5.87 -7.41 2.31
N VAL A 544 6.69 -6.65 1.59
CA VAL A 544 6.22 -5.73 0.55
C VAL A 544 5.54 -6.49 -0.58
N ASP A 545 6.14 -7.57 -1.07
CA ASP A 545 5.59 -8.41 -2.14
C ASP A 545 4.23 -9.00 -1.73
N TYR A 546 4.10 -9.48 -0.49
CA TYR A 546 2.84 -10.00 0.02
C TYR A 546 1.76 -8.94 0.18
N MET A 547 2.13 -7.74 0.66
CA MET A 547 1.20 -6.61 0.82
C MET A 547 0.74 -6.02 -0.52
N LEU A 548 1.55 -6.14 -1.57
CA LEU A 548 1.26 -5.68 -2.93
C LEU A 548 0.67 -6.77 -3.83
N ASP A 549 0.43 -7.98 -3.31
CA ASP A 549 -0.08 -9.13 -4.08
C ASP A 549 0.74 -9.42 -5.35
N VAL A 550 2.06 -9.37 -5.24
CA VAL A 550 2.95 -9.67 -6.36
C VAL A 550 2.70 -11.11 -6.83
N GLY A 551 2.44 -11.26 -8.13
CA GLY A 551 2.15 -12.57 -8.72
C GLY A 551 0.66 -12.97 -8.77
N ILE A 552 -0.27 -12.10 -8.37
CA ILE A 552 -1.71 -12.39 -8.45
C ILE A 552 -2.18 -12.74 -9.87
N HIS A 553 -1.47 -12.24 -10.90
CA HIS A 553 -1.77 -12.46 -12.31
C HIS A 553 -1.26 -13.81 -12.86
N ILE A 554 -0.47 -14.53 -12.08
CA ILE A 554 0.01 -15.85 -12.49
C ILE A 554 -1.18 -16.79 -12.62
N TRP A 555 -1.21 -17.56 -13.70
CA TRP A 555 -2.25 -18.54 -13.94
C TRP A 555 -2.29 -19.61 -12.85
N SER A 556 -3.49 -20.00 -12.47
CA SER A 556 -3.76 -21.06 -11.51
C SER A 556 -5.10 -21.72 -11.86
N VAL A 557 -5.14 -23.04 -11.81
CA VAL A 557 -6.38 -23.82 -12.02
C VAL A 557 -7.44 -23.41 -11.01
N ARG A 558 -7.06 -23.26 -9.75
CA ARG A 558 -7.95 -22.81 -8.67
C ARG A 558 -8.58 -21.45 -8.98
N LYS A 559 -7.77 -20.45 -9.36
CA LYS A 559 -8.27 -19.10 -9.70
C LYS A 559 -9.21 -19.14 -10.91
N SER A 560 -8.92 -19.98 -11.90
CA SER A 560 -9.79 -20.18 -13.07
C SER A 560 -11.13 -20.76 -12.66
N LYS A 561 -11.16 -21.77 -11.80
CA LYS A 561 -12.38 -22.34 -11.21
C LYS A 561 -13.15 -21.29 -10.39
N ALA A 562 -12.44 -20.53 -9.54
CA ALA A 562 -13.03 -19.45 -8.75
C ALA A 562 -13.73 -18.42 -9.66
N ASN A 563 -13.08 -17.98 -10.73
CA ASN A 563 -13.68 -17.05 -11.70
C ASN A 563 -14.90 -17.62 -12.39
N PHE A 564 -14.87 -18.91 -12.76
CA PHE A 564 -16.05 -19.59 -13.32
C PHE A 564 -17.22 -19.60 -12.33
N TYR A 565 -16.99 -20.00 -11.08
CA TYR A 565 -18.06 -19.99 -10.06
C TYR A 565 -18.56 -18.58 -9.73
N ARG A 566 -17.72 -17.57 -9.79
CA ARG A 566 -18.13 -16.16 -9.66
C ARG A 566 -19.12 -15.77 -10.77
N ILE A 567 -18.87 -16.16 -12.02
CA ILE A 567 -19.81 -15.95 -13.13
C ILE A 567 -21.11 -16.70 -12.87
N MET A 568 -21.04 -17.99 -12.52
CA MET A 568 -22.22 -18.77 -12.22
C MET A 568 -23.04 -18.17 -11.07
N ASN A 569 -22.39 -17.63 -10.06
CA ASN A 569 -23.06 -16.94 -8.97
C ASN A 569 -23.76 -15.64 -9.44
N CYS A 570 -23.15 -14.88 -10.33
CA CYS A 570 -23.80 -13.72 -10.97
C CYS A 570 -25.01 -14.13 -11.79
N LEU A 571 -24.93 -15.24 -12.53
CA LEU A 571 -26.02 -15.78 -13.35
C LEU A 571 -27.11 -16.45 -12.50
N SER A 572 -26.82 -16.85 -11.28
CA SER A 572 -27.77 -17.57 -10.42
C SER A 572 -29.09 -16.82 -10.20
N GLY A 573 -29.02 -15.48 -10.13
CA GLY A 573 -30.20 -14.62 -10.07
C GLY A 573 -31.08 -14.72 -11.31
N LEU A 574 -30.49 -14.71 -12.49
CA LEU A 574 -31.20 -14.87 -13.76
C LEU A 574 -31.80 -16.28 -13.90
N ILE A 575 -31.03 -17.30 -13.51
CA ILE A 575 -31.49 -18.68 -13.47
C ILE A 575 -32.67 -18.83 -12.50
N ALA A 576 -32.61 -18.18 -11.35
CA ALA A 576 -33.70 -18.18 -10.37
C ALA A 576 -34.99 -17.52 -10.95
N VAL A 577 -34.83 -16.38 -11.64
CA VAL A 577 -35.95 -15.73 -12.35
C VAL A 577 -36.51 -16.65 -13.43
N GLY A 578 -35.69 -17.33 -14.23
CA GLY A 578 -36.10 -18.30 -15.21
C GLY A 578 -36.90 -19.45 -14.59
N LYS A 579 -36.42 -20.06 -13.54
CA LYS A 579 -37.13 -21.10 -12.79
C LYS A 579 -38.43 -20.60 -12.16
N TRP A 580 -38.47 -19.38 -11.64
CA TRP A 580 -39.67 -18.74 -11.14
C TRP A 580 -40.69 -18.54 -12.27
N PHE A 581 -40.26 -18.07 -13.44
CA PHE A 581 -41.12 -17.93 -14.61
C PHE A 581 -41.67 -19.30 -15.11
N GLU A 582 -40.84 -20.32 -15.10
CA GLU A 582 -41.26 -21.69 -15.38
C GLU A 582 -42.35 -22.18 -14.40
N GLN A 583 -42.22 -21.85 -13.09
CA GLN A 583 -43.25 -22.17 -12.10
C GLN A 583 -44.56 -21.44 -12.36
N ILE A 584 -44.52 -20.21 -12.87
CA ILE A 584 -45.71 -19.46 -13.31
C ILE A 584 -46.36 -20.14 -14.49
N CYS A 585 -45.59 -20.53 -15.50
CA CYS A 585 -46.11 -21.26 -16.66
C CYS A 585 -46.76 -22.59 -16.29
N HIS A 586 -46.27 -23.25 -15.24
CA HIS A 586 -46.83 -24.52 -14.73
C HIS A 586 -47.91 -24.31 -13.66
N TRP A 587 -48.37 -23.09 -13.42
CA TRP A 587 -49.44 -22.76 -12.46
C TRP A 587 -49.21 -23.29 -11.03
N LYS A 588 -47.97 -23.41 -10.59
CA LYS A 588 -47.66 -23.89 -9.23
C LYS A 588 -48.30 -23.03 -8.13
N ASN A 589 -48.38 -21.71 -8.34
CA ASN A 589 -49.04 -20.74 -7.48
C ASN A 589 -50.11 -19.97 -8.27
N PRO A 590 -51.41 -20.41 -8.23
CA PRO A 590 -52.46 -19.80 -9.07
C PRO A 590 -52.63 -18.30 -8.86
N ILE A 591 -52.55 -17.82 -7.61
CA ILE A 591 -52.70 -16.39 -7.29
C ILE A 591 -51.61 -15.57 -7.99
N THR A 592 -50.33 -15.97 -7.82
CA THR A 592 -49.20 -15.28 -8.46
C THR A 592 -49.31 -15.31 -9.98
N THR A 593 -49.75 -16.46 -10.55
CA THR A 593 -49.91 -16.63 -11.97
C THR A 593 -51.01 -15.72 -12.52
N ILE A 594 -52.16 -15.61 -11.84
CA ILE A 594 -53.24 -14.70 -12.21
C ILE A 594 -52.78 -13.23 -12.17
N LEU A 595 -52.09 -12.83 -11.08
CA LEU A 595 -51.54 -11.47 -10.96
C LEU A 595 -50.57 -11.14 -12.10
N ILE A 596 -49.70 -12.07 -12.48
CA ILE A 596 -48.78 -11.89 -13.61
C ILE A 596 -49.53 -11.78 -14.95
N HIS A 597 -50.59 -12.57 -15.15
CA HIS A 597 -51.44 -12.46 -16.35
C HIS A 597 -52.16 -11.10 -16.41
N VAL A 598 -52.69 -10.61 -15.29
CA VAL A 598 -53.29 -9.26 -15.19
C VAL A 598 -52.27 -8.20 -15.53
N LEU A 599 -51.07 -8.29 -14.92
CA LEU A 599 -49.97 -7.38 -15.18
C LEU A 599 -49.57 -7.43 -16.67
N HIS A 600 -49.45 -8.60 -17.25
CA HIS A 600 -49.15 -8.80 -18.66
C HIS A 600 -50.16 -8.12 -19.58
N VAL A 601 -51.46 -8.31 -19.33
CA VAL A 601 -52.54 -7.67 -20.07
C VAL A 601 -52.45 -6.14 -19.98
N ILE A 602 -52.23 -5.59 -18.75
CA ILE A 602 -52.08 -4.16 -18.56
C ILE A 602 -50.88 -3.60 -19.36
N LEU A 603 -49.73 -4.30 -19.30
CA LEU A 603 -48.52 -3.87 -20.01
C LEU A 603 -48.64 -4.01 -21.55
N MET A 604 -49.49 -4.93 -22.06
CA MET A 604 -49.75 -5.04 -23.48
C MET A 604 -50.74 -3.98 -23.99
N ILE A 605 -51.69 -3.58 -23.17
CA ILE A 605 -52.62 -2.46 -23.49
C ILE A 605 -51.89 -1.13 -23.42
N TYR A 606 -51.00 -0.96 -22.44
CA TYR A 606 -50.24 0.26 -22.21
C TYR A 606 -48.72 -0.01 -22.25
N PRO A 607 -48.11 -0.19 -23.44
CA PRO A 607 -46.70 -0.55 -23.56
C PRO A 607 -45.75 0.54 -22.98
N GLU A 608 -46.25 1.76 -22.86
CA GLU A 608 -45.51 2.87 -22.20
C GLU A 608 -45.16 2.60 -20.74
N LEU A 609 -45.94 1.74 -20.06
CA LEU A 609 -45.73 1.36 -18.67
C LEU A 609 -44.63 0.32 -18.47
N ILE A 610 -44.10 -0.30 -19.51
CA ILE A 610 -43.08 -1.39 -19.39
C ILE A 610 -41.82 -0.86 -18.71
N LEU A 611 -41.26 0.25 -19.21
CA LEU A 611 -40.04 0.83 -18.64
C LEU A 611 -40.25 1.38 -17.22
N PRO A 612 -41.27 2.21 -16.92
CA PRO A 612 -41.58 2.63 -15.57
C PRO A 612 -41.72 1.46 -14.60
N THR A 613 -42.40 0.40 -15.00
CA THR A 613 -42.60 -0.78 -14.16
C THR A 613 -41.29 -1.50 -13.84
N ILE A 614 -40.37 -1.66 -14.80
CA ILE A 614 -39.04 -2.23 -14.55
C ILE A 614 -38.27 -1.41 -13.49
N PHE A 615 -38.22 -0.10 -13.65
CA PHE A 615 -37.52 0.77 -12.66
C PHE A 615 -38.19 0.75 -11.30
N LEU A 616 -39.53 0.69 -11.24
CA LEU A 616 -40.27 0.56 -10.00
C LEU A 616 -39.95 -0.77 -9.30
N TYR A 617 -39.86 -1.88 -10.04
CA TYR A 617 -39.46 -3.16 -9.48
C TYR A 617 -38.03 -3.13 -8.94
N LEU A 618 -37.09 -2.55 -9.67
CA LEU A 618 -35.72 -2.39 -9.21
C LEU A 618 -35.64 -1.57 -7.91
N PHE A 619 -36.44 -0.52 -7.80
CA PHE A 619 -36.59 0.29 -6.59
C PHE A 619 -37.10 -0.56 -5.41
N LEU A 620 -38.21 -1.29 -5.61
CA LEU A 620 -38.80 -2.15 -4.57
C LEU A 620 -37.85 -3.26 -4.10
N ILE A 621 -37.14 -3.91 -5.04
CA ILE A 621 -36.12 -4.92 -4.73
C ILE A 621 -34.97 -4.26 -3.94
N GLY A 622 -34.56 -3.06 -4.33
CA GLY A 622 -33.51 -2.31 -3.62
C GLY A 622 -33.89 -2.03 -2.17
N ILE A 623 -35.10 -1.54 -1.91
CA ILE A 623 -35.60 -1.29 -0.55
C ILE A 623 -35.74 -2.60 0.22
N TRP A 624 -36.30 -3.65 -0.36
CA TRP A 624 -36.40 -4.93 0.31
C TRP A 624 -35.03 -5.45 0.75
N ARG A 625 -34.03 -5.41 -0.12
CA ARG A 625 -32.69 -5.91 0.18
C ARG A 625 -31.90 -5.07 1.16
N TRP A 626 -32.31 -3.83 1.43
CA TRP A 626 -31.71 -2.99 2.46
C TRP A 626 -31.70 -3.66 3.85
N ARG A 627 -32.70 -4.47 4.18
CA ARG A 627 -32.78 -5.24 5.43
C ARG A 627 -31.65 -6.27 5.56
N TRP A 628 -31.11 -6.74 4.46
CA TRP A 628 -30.10 -7.79 4.36
C TRP A 628 -28.70 -7.25 4.08
N LYS A 629 -28.50 -5.94 4.27
CA LYS A 629 -27.19 -5.33 4.06
C LYS A 629 -26.14 -5.96 4.98
N PRO A 630 -24.88 -6.08 4.52
CA PRO A 630 -23.78 -6.62 5.32
C PRO A 630 -23.60 -5.81 6.61
N ARG A 631 -23.49 -6.50 7.75
CA ARG A 631 -23.27 -5.87 9.05
C ARG A 631 -21.80 -5.47 9.27
N HIS A 632 -20.90 -6.20 8.67
CA HIS A 632 -19.46 -5.99 8.72
C HIS A 632 -18.90 -5.88 7.28
N PRO A 633 -17.80 -5.17 7.07
CA PRO A 633 -17.16 -5.11 5.77
C PRO A 633 -16.74 -6.52 5.32
N PRO A 634 -16.93 -6.86 4.04
CA PRO A 634 -16.52 -8.15 3.51
C PRO A 634 -15.00 -8.32 3.64
N HIS A 635 -14.57 -9.56 3.86
CA HIS A 635 -13.17 -9.95 3.98
C HIS A 635 -12.87 -11.18 3.11
N MET A 636 -11.67 -11.73 3.25
CA MET A 636 -11.21 -12.91 2.50
C MET A 636 -12.19 -14.09 2.66
N ASP A 637 -12.57 -14.70 1.54
CA ASP A 637 -13.55 -15.80 1.48
C ASP A 637 -12.91 -17.04 0.85
N ILE A 638 -12.88 -18.13 1.63
CA ILE A 638 -12.33 -19.42 1.22
C ILE A 638 -13.19 -20.06 0.12
N HIS A 639 -14.51 -19.95 0.24
CA HIS A 639 -15.46 -20.55 -0.71
C HIS A 639 -15.40 -19.79 -2.05
N LEU A 640 -15.45 -18.47 -1.99
CA LEU A 640 -15.34 -17.66 -3.22
C LEU A 640 -14.02 -17.86 -3.93
N SER A 641 -12.95 -18.07 -3.18
CA SER A 641 -11.60 -18.33 -3.69
C SER A 641 -11.39 -19.76 -4.19
N HIS A 642 -12.40 -20.61 -4.05
CA HIS A 642 -12.34 -22.05 -4.34
C HIS A 642 -11.18 -22.78 -3.62
N ALA A 643 -10.76 -22.25 -2.49
CA ALA A 643 -9.62 -22.75 -1.76
C ALA A 643 -9.91 -24.01 -0.92
N HIS A 644 -11.17 -24.21 -0.51
CA HIS A 644 -11.61 -25.36 0.30
C HIS A 644 -11.69 -26.67 -0.49
N ALA A 645 -11.77 -26.61 -1.82
CA ALA A 645 -11.96 -27.78 -2.71
C ALA A 645 -10.78 -28.01 -3.66
N VAL A 646 -9.60 -27.50 -3.29
CA VAL A 646 -8.40 -27.59 -4.14
C VAL A 646 -7.69 -28.90 -3.89
N GLY A 647 -7.36 -29.62 -4.98
CA GLY A 647 -6.53 -30.82 -4.94
C GLY A 647 -5.03 -30.51 -4.79
N GLY A 648 -4.24 -31.49 -4.35
CA GLY A 648 -2.78 -31.35 -4.23
C GLY A 648 -2.10 -30.97 -5.54
N ASP A 649 -2.53 -31.58 -6.65
CA ASP A 649 -1.99 -31.29 -8.00
C ASP A 649 -2.24 -29.84 -8.44
N GLU A 650 -3.40 -29.27 -8.09
CA GLU A 650 -3.73 -27.88 -8.41
C GLU A 650 -2.89 -26.90 -7.59
N LEU A 651 -2.58 -27.24 -6.33
CA LEU A 651 -1.72 -26.46 -5.47
C LEU A 651 -0.26 -26.53 -5.93
N ASP A 652 0.22 -27.68 -6.34
CA ASP A 652 1.58 -27.83 -6.89
C ASP A 652 1.75 -26.93 -8.12
N GLU A 653 0.75 -26.92 -9.02
CA GLU A 653 0.74 -26.03 -10.18
C GLU A 653 0.66 -24.54 -9.81
N GLU A 654 -0.11 -24.18 -8.80
CA GLU A 654 -0.23 -22.77 -8.36
C GLU A 654 1.06 -22.23 -7.74
N PHE A 655 1.78 -23.07 -6.98
CA PHE A 655 3.03 -22.68 -6.32
C PHE A 655 4.28 -22.89 -7.18
N ASP A 656 4.15 -23.44 -8.40
CA ASP A 656 5.27 -23.53 -9.33
C ASP A 656 5.78 -22.14 -9.72
N THR A 657 7.09 -21.98 -9.72
CA THR A 657 7.71 -20.70 -10.06
C THR A 657 7.58 -20.36 -11.53
N PHE A 658 7.39 -19.08 -11.86
CA PHE A 658 7.36 -18.61 -13.24
C PHE A 658 8.59 -17.72 -13.53
N PRO A 659 9.37 -18.01 -14.59
CA PRO A 659 9.27 -19.17 -15.51
C PRO A 659 9.50 -20.50 -14.81
N THR A 660 8.86 -21.57 -15.29
CA THR A 660 8.93 -22.91 -14.64
C THR A 660 10.35 -23.47 -14.62
N SER A 661 10.65 -24.26 -13.58
CA SER A 661 11.89 -25.04 -13.46
C SER A 661 11.85 -26.38 -14.22
N LYS A 662 10.70 -26.74 -14.83
CA LYS A 662 10.50 -28.05 -15.47
C LYS A 662 11.30 -28.23 -16.77
N GLY A 663 11.88 -29.39 -16.94
CA GLY A 663 12.34 -30.05 -18.14
C GLY A 663 13.40 -29.39 -19.02
N SER A 664 13.47 -29.86 -20.27
CA SER A 664 14.36 -29.32 -21.30
C SER A 664 13.89 -27.93 -21.74
N ASP A 665 14.80 -27.10 -22.23
CA ASP A 665 14.52 -25.70 -22.60
C ASP A 665 13.32 -25.52 -23.55
N LEU A 666 13.12 -26.46 -24.46
CA LEU A 666 11.99 -26.40 -25.41
C LEU A 666 10.65 -26.66 -24.71
N VAL A 667 10.57 -27.66 -23.81
CA VAL A 667 9.36 -27.99 -23.05
C VAL A 667 9.03 -26.86 -22.12
N ARG A 668 10.03 -26.34 -21.41
CA ARG A 668 9.92 -25.16 -20.52
C ARG A 668 9.34 -23.96 -21.25
N MET A 669 9.90 -23.60 -22.40
CA MET A 669 9.44 -22.45 -23.21
C MET A 669 7.99 -22.62 -23.69
N ARG A 670 7.60 -23.84 -24.12
CA ARG A 670 6.22 -24.14 -24.53
C ARG A 670 5.25 -24.08 -23.38
N TYR A 671 5.61 -24.62 -22.25
CA TYR A 671 4.84 -24.60 -21.02
C TYR A 671 4.61 -23.15 -20.52
N ASP A 672 5.68 -22.34 -20.43
CA ASP A 672 5.60 -20.95 -20.00
C ASP A 672 4.71 -20.12 -20.96
N ARG A 673 4.78 -20.38 -22.26
CA ARG A 673 3.92 -19.73 -23.25
C ARG A 673 2.45 -20.11 -23.06
N LEU A 674 2.17 -21.39 -22.85
CA LEU A 674 0.81 -21.90 -22.61
C LEU A 674 0.24 -21.30 -21.31
N ARG A 675 1.02 -21.28 -20.25
CA ARG A 675 0.68 -20.71 -18.95
C ARG A 675 0.40 -19.20 -19.05
N SER A 676 1.17 -18.47 -19.85
CA SER A 676 0.93 -17.05 -20.13
C SER A 676 -0.38 -16.81 -20.87
N ILE A 677 -0.71 -17.64 -21.86
CA ILE A 677 -1.99 -17.56 -22.59
C ILE A 677 -3.16 -17.88 -21.66
N ALA A 678 -3.05 -18.94 -20.88
CA ALA A 678 -4.06 -19.34 -19.90
C ALA A 678 -4.29 -18.25 -18.84
N GLY A 679 -3.23 -17.58 -18.38
CA GLY A 679 -3.31 -16.43 -17.47
C GLY A 679 -4.09 -15.25 -18.07
N ARG A 680 -3.93 -14.97 -19.36
CA ARG A 680 -4.72 -13.94 -20.05
C ARG A 680 -6.21 -14.30 -20.12
N ILE A 681 -6.52 -15.56 -20.44
CA ILE A 681 -7.91 -16.04 -20.46
C ILE A 681 -8.51 -15.95 -19.05
N GLN A 682 -7.76 -16.39 -18.03
CA GLN A 682 -8.17 -16.27 -16.62
C GLN A 682 -8.50 -14.82 -16.25
N THR A 683 -7.69 -13.85 -16.70
CA THR A 683 -7.92 -12.42 -16.44
C THR A 683 -9.20 -11.94 -17.12
N VAL A 684 -9.43 -12.28 -18.40
CA VAL A 684 -10.65 -11.89 -19.13
C VAL A 684 -11.91 -12.47 -18.48
N VAL A 685 -11.86 -13.75 -18.08
CA VAL A 685 -12.98 -14.40 -17.37
C VAL A 685 -13.21 -13.73 -15.99
N GLY A 686 -12.13 -13.38 -15.29
CA GLY A 686 -12.21 -12.64 -14.04
C GLY A 686 -12.80 -11.23 -14.20
N ASP A 687 -12.46 -10.54 -15.27
CA ASP A 687 -13.02 -9.23 -15.61
C ASP A 687 -14.53 -9.31 -15.90
N LEU A 688 -14.95 -10.34 -16.64
CA LEU A 688 -16.38 -10.59 -16.91
C LEU A 688 -17.14 -10.85 -15.60
N ALA A 689 -16.61 -11.71 -14.73
CA ALA A 689 -17.18 -11.97 -13.40
C ALA A 689 -17.30 -10.66 -12.59
N THR A 690 -16.28 -9.83 -12.64
CA THR A 690 -16.24 -8.52 -11.94
C THR A 690 -17.34 -7.58 -12.43
N GLN A 691 -17.64 -7.54 -13.73
CA GLN A 691 -18.76 -6.73 -14.26
C GLN A 691 -20.10 -7.20 -13.69
N GLY A 692 -20.34 -8.52 -13.67
CA GLY A 692 -21.56 -9.09 -13.07
C GLY A 692 -21.68 -8.78 -11.57
N GLU A 693 -20.57 -8.90 -10.83
CA GLU A 693 -20.54 -8.60 -9.39
C GLU A 693 -20.80 -7.14 -9.09
N ARG A 694 -20.29 -6.20 -9.91
CA ARG A 694 -20.59 -4.78 -9.82
C ARG A 694 -22.05 -4.50 -9.97
N PHE A 695 -22.71 -5.11 -10.97
CA PHE A 695 -24.16 -4.97 -11.12
C PHE A 695 -24.90 -5.52 -9.90
N HIS A 696 -24.52 -6.70 -9.43
CA HIS A 696 -25.12 -7.29 -8.24
C HIS A 696 -24.91 -6.43 -6.97
N SER A 697 -23.80 -5.71 -6.86
CA SER A 697 -23.47 -4.86 -5.73
C SER A 697 -24.44 -3.70 -5.54
N LEU A 698 -25.04 -3.17 -6.63
CA LEU A 698 -26.04 -2.11 -6.58
C LEU A 698 -27.30 -2.52 -5.81
N ILE A 699 -27.70 -3.78 -5.96
CA ILE A 699 -28.92 -4.30 -5.34
C ILE A 699 -28.65 -4.92 -3.98
N SER A 700 -27.41 -5.39 -3.72
CA SER A 700 -27.03 -6.08 -2.47
C SER A 700 -26.54 -5.15 -1.36
N TRP A 701 -26.57 -3.84 -1.53
CA TRP A 701 -26.12 -2.85 -0.55
C TRP A 701 -24.67 -3.05 -0.06
N ARG A 702 -23.83 -3.60 -0.91
CA ARG A 702 -22.41 -3.78 -0.60
C ARG A 702 -21.67 -2.44 -0.52
N ASP A 703 -22.06 -1.46 -1.37
CA ASP A 703 -21.71 -0.06 -1.25
C ASP A 703 -22.99 0.72 -0.90
N PRO A 704 -23.18 1.08 0.39
CA PRO A 704 -24.42 1.71 0.86
C PRO A 704 -24.76 3.01 0.11
N ARG A 705 -23.75 3.80 -0.24
CA ARG A 705 -23.90 5.09 -0.93
C ARG A 705 -24.30 4.91 -2.39
N ALA A 706 -23.58 4.04 -3.11
CA ALA A 706 -23.89 3.74 -4.49
C ALA A 706 -25.27 3.08 -4.65
N SER A 707 -25.63 2.16 -3.73
CA SER A 707 -26.94 1.52 -3.73
C SER A 707 -28.05 2.52 -3.44
N ALA A 708 -27.88 3.44 -2.48
CA ALA A 708 -28.85 4.49 -2.20
C ALA A 708 -29.06 5.40 -3.42
N LEU A 709 -27.97 5.84 -4.08
CA LEU A 709 -28.05 6.62 -5.32
C LEU A 709 -28.79 5.87 -6.43
N PHE A 710 -28.50 4.58 -6.61
CA PHE A 710 -29.14 3.76 -7.62
C PHE A 710 -30.64 3.57 -7.35
N VAL A 711 -31.02 3.27 -6.12
CA VAL A 711 -32.43 3.08 -5.72
C VAL A 711 -33.19 4.40 -5.91
N THR A 712 -32.63 5.55 -5.49
CA THR A 712 -33.23 6.87 -5.73
C THR A 712 -33.34 7.17 -7.22
N PHE A 713 -32.30 6.87 -7.99
CA PHE A 713 -32.33 7.02 -9.46
C PHE A 713 -33.44 6.16 -10.09
N CYS A 714 -33.62 4.92 -9.66
CA CYS A 714 -34.69 4.05 -10.17
C CYS A 714 -36.08 4.66 -9.92
N LEU A 715 -36.32 5.24 -8.73
CA LEU A 715 -37.59 5.90 -8.41
C LEU A 715 -37.83 7.11 -9.32
N ILE A 716 -36.82 7.98 -9.45
CA ILE A 716 -36.90 9.18 -10.29
C ILE A 716 -37.13 8.76 -11.75
N MET A 717 -36.41 7.76 -12.26
CA MET A 717 -36.57 7.28 -13.62
C MET A 717 -37.93 6.64 -13.85
N ALA A 718 -38.47 5.89 -12.89
CA ALA A 718 -39.84 5.37 -12.99
C ALA A 718 -40.86 6.49 -13.18
N PHE A 719 -40.73 7.58 -12.42
CA PHE A 719 -41.60 8.75 -12.53
C PHE A 719 -41.42 9.52 -13.84
N VAL A 720 -40.17 9.80 -14.23
CA VAL A 720 -39.86 10.52 -15.47
C VAL A 720 -40.34 9.74 -16.69
N LEU A 721 -40.15 8.42 -16.74
CA LEU A 721 -40.58 7.59 -17.85
C LEU A 721 -42.11 7.39 -17.90
N TYR A 722 -42.79 7.54 -16.74
CA TYR A 722 -44.25 7.53 -16.69
C TYR A 722 -44.84 8.81 -17.29
N VAL A 723 -44.20 9.96 -17.02
CA VAL A 723 -44.69 11.28 -17.49
C VAL A 723 -44.26 11.57 -18.95
N THR A 724 -43.09 11.08 -19.37
CA THR A 724 -42.52 11.40 -20.68
C THR A 724 -42.91 10.38 -21.74
N PRO A 725 -43.52 10.80 -22.85
CA PRO A 725 -43.85 9.88 -23.95
C PRO A 725 -42.62 9.18 -24.52
N PHE A 726 -42.75 7.89 -24.85
CA PHE A 726 -41.66 7.06 -25.34
C PHE A 726 -40.99 7.64 -26.60
N GLN A 727 -41.78 8.30 -27.49
CA GLN A 727 -41.29 8.95 -28.70
C GLN A 727 -40.25 10.03 -28.40
N VAL A 728 -40.48 10.86 -27.35
CA VAL A 728 -39.54 11.88 -26.92
C VAL A 728 -38.25 11.29 -26.40
N LEU A 729 -38.34 10.21 -25.62
CA LEU A 729 -37.19 9.49 -25.11
C LEU A 729 -36.36 8.87 -26.27
N GLY A 730 -37.03 8.24 -27.23
CA GLY A 730 -36.40 7.69 -28.43
C GLY A 730 -35.70 8.75 -29.28
N LEU A 731 -36.35 9.91 -29.45
CA LEU A 731 -35.78 11.04 -30.17
C LEU A 731 -34.49 11.56 -29.48
N LEU A 732 -34.55 11.81 -28.18
CA LEU A 732 -33.39 12.30 -27.41
C LEU A 732 -32.25 11.27 -27.41
N ALA A 733 -32.56 9.99 -27.21
CA ALA A 733 -31.58 8.91 -27.29
C ALA A 733 -30.94 8.81 -28.68
N GLY A 734 -31.74 8.95 -29.75
CA GLY A 734 -31.27 8.97 -31.13
C GLY A 734 -30.29 10.12 -31.38
N PHE A 735 -30.65 11.34 -31.01
CA PHE A 735 -29.74 12.49 -31.12
C PHE A 735 -28.46 12.32 -30.33
N TYR A 736 -28.55 11.76 -29.12
CA TYR A 736 -27.36 11.49 -28.31
C TYR A 736 -26.41 10.48 -28.95
N VAL A 737 -26.95 9.38 -29.51
CA VAL A 737 -26.14 8.35 -30.15
C VAL A 737 -25.56 8.83 -31.48
N LEU A 738 -26.35 9.54 -32.28
CA LEU A 738 -25.98 10.02 -33.61
C LEU A 738 -25.17 11.32 -33.61
N ARG A 739 -24.90 11.89 -32.43
CA ARG A 739 -24.13 13.14 -32.35
C ARG A 739 -22.79 13.06 -33.08
N HIS A 740 -22.39 14.17 -33.69
CA HIS A 740 -21.17 14.28 -34.47
C HIS A 740 -19.93 13.91 -33.62
N PRO A 741 -18.89 13.24 -34.18
CA PRO A 741 -17.67 12.83 -33.47
C PRO A 741 -16.97 13.96 -32.70
N ARG A 742 -17.04 15.22 -33.16
CA ARG A 742 -16.47 16.39 -32.43
C ARG A 742 -17.09 16.59 -31.04
N PHE A 743 -18.33 16.16 -30.83
CA PHE A 743 -19.03 16.23 -29.54
C PHE A 743 -18.87 14.95 -28.71
N ARG A 744 -18.12 13.95 -29.22
CA ARG A 744 -17.81 12.72 -28.49
C ARG A 744 -16.51 12.93 -27.71
N HIS A 745 -16.62 13.00 -26.40
CA HIS A 745 -15.42 13.06 -25.55
C HIS A 745 -14.73 11.68 -25.51
N LYS A 746 -13.39 11.67 -25.49
CA LYS A 746 -12.59 10.44 -25.31
C LYS A 746 -12.69 9.86 -23.89
N LEU A 747 -13.20 10.65 -22.95
CA LEU A 747 -13.36 10.23 -21.55
C LEU A 747 -14.57 9.29 -21.41
N PRO A 748 -14.52 8.34 -20.47
CA PRO A 748 -15.67 7.49 -20.16
C PRO A 748 -16.88 8.32 -19.73
N SER A 749 -18.07 7.87 -20.12
CA SER A 749 -19.33 8.54 -19.74
C SER A 749 -19.62 8.40 -18.24
N LEU A 750 -20.46 9.29 -17.69
CA LEU A 750 -20.86 9.28 -16.28
C LEU A 750 -21.35 7.89 -15.80
N PRO A 751 -22.28 7.19 -16.51
CA PRO A 751 -22.70 5.86 -16.09
C PRO A 751 -21.56 4.85 -16.04
N VAL A 752 -20.62 4.91 -17.01
CA VAL A 752 -19.46 4.03 -17.05
C VAL A 752 -18.51 4.32 -15.89
N ASN A 753 -18.29 5.60 -15.54
CA ASN A 753 -17.48 5.99 -14.38
C ASN A 753 -18.10 5.49 -13.08
N PHE A 754 -19.40 5.69 -12.91
CA PHE A 754 -20.16 5.18 -11.77
C PHE A 754 -20.03 3.66 -11.66
N PHE A 755 -20.30 2.94 -12.74
CA PHE A 755 -20.27 1.48 -12.77
C PHE A 755 -18.87 0.91 -12.47
N ARG A 756 -17.81 1.51 -13.03
CA ARG A 756 -16.43 1.09 -12.76
C ARG A 756 -16.03 1.24 -11.30
N ARG A 757 -16.70 2.13 -10.55
CA ARG A 757 -16.40 2.38 -9.14
C ARG A 757 -17.10 1.42 -8.19
N LEU A 758 -18.07 0.65 -8.64
CA LEU A 758 -18.80 -0.28 -7.80
C LEU A 758 -17.90 -1.42 -7.28
N PRO A 759 -18.13 -1.89 -6.05
CA PRO A 759 -17.35 -2.97 -5.48
C PRO A 759 -17.60 -4.30 -6.19
N ALA A 760 -16.54 -5.00 -6.50
CA ALA A 760 -16.57 -6.40 -6.91
C ALA A 760 -16.19 -7.28 -5.71
N ARG A 761 -16.05 -8.59 -5.93
CA ARG A 761 -15.59 -9.53 -4.89
C ARG A 761 -14.12 -9.90 -5.03
N THR A 762 -13.39 -9.22 -5.93
CA THR A 762 -11.96 -9.45 -6.14
C THR A 762 -11.12 -9.17 -4.90
N ASP A 763 -11.53 -8.20 -4.09
CA ASP A 763 -10.93 -7.88 -2.79
C ASP A 763 -11.07 -8.98 -1.73
N CYS A 764 -12.01 -9.92 -1.92
CA CYS A 764 -12.24 -11.06 -1.04
C CYS A 764 -11.52 -12.34 -1.49
N LEU A 765 -10.81 -12.35 -2.61
CA LEU A 765 -10.07 -13.52 -3.10
C LEU A 765 -8.76 -13.71 -2.35
N LEU A 766 -8.45 -14.99 -2.09
CA LEU A 766 -7.16 -15.44 -1.53
C LEU A 766 -6.09 -15.50 -2.62
#